data_c2aba920c188e849d382af0f8c69f20b
#
_entry.id   c2aba920c188e849d382af0f8c69f20b
#
_cell.length_a   1.000
_cell.length_b   1.000
_cell.length_c   1.000
_cell.angle_alpha   90.00
_cell.angle_beta   90.00
_cell.angle_gamma   90.00
#
_symmetry.space_group_name_H-M   'P 1'
#
loop_
_entity.id
_entity.type
_entity.pdbx_description
1 polymer ?
#
loop_
_entity_poly.entity_id
_entity_poly.type
_entity_poly.pdbx_seq_one_letter_code
_entity_poly.pdbx_strand_id
1 'polypeptide(L)'
;MVSADNRLTQRAWYYTEVFTDPNNENVVYVLSAPALRSIDGGKTWERLSGTHGDYHDLWINPDNSKNMVIANDGGAAVSFNYGKSWSTQSIMPTAQFYRINADNLFPYNIYAGQQDNTSVKIASLSLGRGSIGREDWTYSAGGESAFLAFDPDNPRYVMGGSYLGNINLLDTHSKASTKVLTAPIQYLGRAARDMKYLYNWNAPIIWSKHEPGTFYHCAQLVLRTRDMGMTWEEVSPDLTRNQDDKQGNGGRPYTNEAVGAENYGTIAYMIESPHEKGVFYTGSDDGLVHITNNGGESWQNVTPKGLQECLVNAIEVSPHDPATVYIATTRYKFNDYTPALYKSTDYGKTWSNISSGIPQGSFTRVVREDKDRKNLLYAGTEKGMYVSWNGGQKWESIQLNLPKTPILDLMVHQGDLIVATSGRSFWILDDLGLFRAYEKPQMAAKLYEPEAAYNGFWYSAMNGNSPSFKGSQPFTGVNPANGLVIYYELPKLDSTEISMEIRDAKGKVINSFSSKGDKGYKRYDGGPPPTPKLPKSQGLNRFVWNLGHAIMPGVDDIYIEANYRGHRAIPGTYTISLKVGDKIMQTKGVIKEVPSYDTTPGQYETFDAFMTETEANLTEMHQMVNGLFKAKNQLKKVLEKVDDEGLKKEGKTLMDEIDAWDKEMVQRKSKAYDDVENFPNKFTAEYLYLINATDSSIPRVNQSSVERRKELDAQWSGLKQRGVALKTIKIPEFNKKLWAAGIGAVQL
;
A
#
# COMPACT_ATOMS: atom_id res chain seq x y z
N MET A 1 2.61 45.77 -34.70
CA MET A 1 2.77 45.28 -33.33
C MET A 1 1.48 45.54 -32.58
N VAL A 2 0.82 44.52 -32.05
CA VAL A 2 -0.46 44.66 -31.32
C VAL A 2 -0.21 44.91 -29.84
N SER A 3 0.81 44.25 -29.27
CA SER A 3 1.21 44.41 -27.86
C SER A 3 2.73 44.31 -27.72
N ALA A 4 3.27 44.96 -26.70
CA ALA A 4 4.67 44.88 -26.27
C ALA A 4 4.79 44.27 -24.85
N ASP A 5 3.74 43.59 -24.36
CA ASP A 5 3.73 42.99 -23.04
C ASP A 5 4.62 41.73 -23.01
N ASN A 6 5.71 41.81 -22.27
CA ASN A 6 6.67 40.71 -22.16
C ASN A 6 6.09 39.41 -21.55
N ARG A 7 4.96 39.50 -20.83
CA ARG A 7 4.30 38.32 -20.27
C ARG A 7 3.79 37.36 -21.34
N LEU A 8 3.57 37.87 -22.56
CA LEU A 8 3.07 37.09 -23.70
C LEU A 8 4.11 36.08 -24.24
N THR A 9 5.40 36.32 -24.00
CA THR A 9 6.51 35.57 -24.63
C THR A 9 7.55 35.09 -23.62
N GLN A 10 7.20 34.89 -22.35
CA GLN A 10 8.17 34.54 -21.31
C GLN A 10 8.88 33.20 -21.56
N ARG A 11 8.21 32.24 -22.17
CA ARG A 11 8.75 30.91 -22.50
C ARG A 11 8.78 30.66 -24.01
N ALA A 12 9.07 31.69 -24.81
CA ALA A 12 9.03 31.60 -26.26
C ALA A 12 9.93 30.54 -26.90
N TRP A 13 10.99 30.11 -26.20
CA TRP A 13 11.89 29.04 -26.63
C TRP A 13 11.35 27.65 -26.32
N TYR A 14 10.28 27.53 -25.51
CA TYR A 14 9.76 26.26 -25.03
C TYR A 14 8.29 26.08 -25.42
N TYR A 15 7.42 26.99 -25.02
CA TYR A 15 5.99 27.00 -25.37
C TYR A 15 5.44 28.44 -25.33
N THR A 16 4.66 28.79 -26.31
CA THR A 16 3.82 30.00 -26.36
C THR A 16 2.77 29.75 -27.43
N GLU A 17 1.50 29.83 -27.05
CA GLU A 17 0.40 29.59 -27.96
C GLU A 17 -0.64 30.69 -27.88
N VAL A 18 -1.34 30.92 -29.00
CA VAL A 18 -2.38 31.95 -29.12
C VAL A 18 -3.68 31.30 -29.56
N PHE A 19 -4.73 31.54 -28.81
CA PHE A 19 -6.08 31.08 -29.09
C PHE A 19 -7.03 32.26 -29.24
N THR A 20 -8.04 32.11 -30.10
CA THR A 20 -9.11 33.12 -30.26
C THR A 20 -10.44 32.51 -29.81
N ASP A 21 -11.29 33.35 -29.24
CA ASP A 21 -12.66 32.95 -28.95
C ASP A 21 -13.42 32.71 -30.26
N PRO A 22 -14.03 31.55 -30.50
CA PRO A 22 -14.72 31.26 -31.76
C PRO A 22 -15.94 32.15 -32.01
N ASN A 23 -16.46 32.82 -31.00
CA ASN A 23 -17.66 33.65 -31.07
C ASN A 23 -17.38 35.17 -30.92
N ASN A 24 -16.13 35.54 -30.60
CA ASN A 24 -15.77 36.96 -30.41
C ASN A 24 -14.31 37.24 -30.80
N GLU A 25 -14.09 37.84 -31.94
CA GLU A 25 -12.77 38.19 -32.51
C GLU A 25 -11.91 39.09 -31.61
N ASN A 26 -12.51 39.80 -30.67
CA ASN A 26 -11.79 40.69 -29.75
C ASN A 26 -11.28 39.91 -28.50
N VAL A 27 -11.69 38.65 -28.31
CA VAL A 27 -11.25 37.86 -27.19
C VAL A 27 -10.13 36.92 -27.64
N VAL A 28 -8.96 37.15 -27.08
CA VAL A 28 -7.73 36.43 -27.41
C VAL A 28 -7.11 35.87 -26.12
N TYR A 29 -6.60 34.68 -26.18
CA TYR A 29 -5.87 34.03 -25.10
C TYR A 29 -4.43 33.76 -25.53
N VAL A 30 -3.49 33.98 -24.63
CA VAL A 30 -2.08 33.60 -24.81
C VAL A 30 -1.66 32.72 -23.65
N LEU A 31 -1.19 31.54 -23.98
CA LEU A 31 -0.63 30.60 -23.04
C LEU A 31 0.89 30.66 -23.08
N SER A 32 1.47 30.84 -21.91
CA SER A 32 2.89 30.79 -21.63
C SER A 32 3.06 30.37 -20.17
N ALA A 33 4.10 30.80 -19.45
CA ALA A 33 4.18 30.61 -17.99
C ALA A 33 2.91 31.16 -17.29
N PRO A 34 2.42 32.40 -17.56
CA PRO A 34 1.04 32.77 -17.24
C PRO A 34 0.09 32.49 -18.42
N ALA A 35 -1.17 32.20 -18.13
CA ALA A 35 -2.25 32.32 -19.10
C ALA A 35 -2.84 33.73 -19.05
N LEU A 36 -2.93 34.37 -20.18
CA LEU A 36 -3.43 35.73 -20.33
C LEU A 36 -4.64 35.78 -21.25
N ARG A 37 -5.58 36.66 -20.94
CA ARG A 37 -6.75 36.93 -21.77
C ARG A 37 -6.82 38.42 -22.12
N SER A 38 -7.12 38.72 -23.36
CA SER A 38 -7.53 40.05 -23.84
C SER A 38 -9.01 39.98 -24.22
N ILE A 39 -9.72 41.11 -24.06
CA ILE A 39 -11.10 41.28 -24.51
C ILE A 39 -11.26 42.44 -25.46
N ASP A 40 -10.14 43.07 -25.89
CA ASP A 40 -10.08 44.27 -26.71
C ASP A 40 -9.14 44.10 -27.91
N GLY A 41 -9.03 42.91 -28.45
CA GLY A 41 -8.21 42.60 -29.62
C GLY A 41 -6.71 42.62 -29.33
N GLY A 42 -6.27 42.33 -28.11
CA GLY A 42 -4.87 42.22 -27.72
C GLY A 42 -4.23 43.53 -27.25
N LYS A 43 -5.02 44.58 -26.98
CA LYS A 43 -4.50 45.85 -26.49
C LYS A 43 -4.18 45.80 -25.00
N THR A 44 -5.06 45.19 -24.21
CA THR A 44 -4.84 44.97 -22.77
C THR A 44 -4.96 43.51 -22.41
N TRP A 45 -4.27 43.08 -21.33
CA TRP A 45 -4.15 41.71 -20.94
C TRP A 45 -4.39 41.51 -19.43
N GLU A 46 -5.29 40.60 -19.09
CA GLU A 46 -5.52 40.15 -17.74
C GLU A 46 -5.04 38.70 -17.56
N ARG A 47 -4.57 38.35 -16.35
CA ARG A 47 -4.15 36.99 -16.01
C ARG A 47 -5.34 36.12 -15.68
N LEU A 48 -5.41 34.95 -16.29
CA LEU A 48 -6.26 33.87 -15.80
C LEU A 48 -5.61 33.27 -14.56
N SER A 49 -6.40 33.05 -13.51
CA SER A 49 -5.95 32.51 -12.22
C SER A 49 -6.84 31.34 -11.76
N GLY A 50 -6.39 30.60 -10.74
CA GLY A 50 -7.17 29.51 -10.17
C GLY A 50 -6.78 28.13 -10.69
N THR A 51 -5.73 28.02 -11.51
CA THR A 51 -5.09 26.78 -11.95
C THR A 51 -3.59 26.84 -11.68
N HIS A 52 -2.88 25.74 -11.89
CA HIS A 52 -1.41 25.71 -11.92
C HIS A 52 -0.86 26.58 -13.06
N GLY A 53 0.42 26.93 -13.02
CA GLY A 53 1.11 27.65 -14.08
C GLY A 53 1.58 26.76 -15.23
N ASP A 54 2.41 27.35 -16.11
CA ASP A 54 3.03 26.67 -17.24
C ASP A 54 1.99 25.98 -18.15
N TYR A 55 1.33 26.82 -18.96
CA TYR A 55 0.15 26.44 -19.73
C TYR A 55 0.50 25.92 -21.11
N HIS A 56 -0.09 24.81 -21.54
CA HIS A 56 0.24 24.10 -22.77
C HIS A 56 -0.89 24.00 -23.78
N ASP A 57 -2.17 24.05 -23.37
CA ASP A 57 -3.28 23.95 -24.32
C ASP A 57 -4.57 24.56 -23.76
N LEU A 58 -5.43 25.05 -24.67
CA LEU A 58 -6.74 25.59 -24.34
C LEU A 58 -7.75 25.20 -25.41
N TRP A 59 -8.81 24.52 -24.98
CA TRP A 59 -9.97 24.30 -25.79
C TRP A 59 -11.12 25.23 -25.35
N ILE A 60 -11.77 25.88 -26.31
CA ILE A 60 -12.93 26.74 -26.09
C ILE A 60 -14.11 26.13 -26.86
N ASN A 61 -15.24 25.91 -26.20
CA ASN A 61 -16.41 25.33 -26.82
C ASN A 61 -16.95 26.30 -27.90
N PRO A 62 -17.00 25.91 -29.20
CA PRO A 62 -17.45 26.77 -30.28
C PRO A 62 -18.92 27.18 -30.19
N ASP A 63 -19.76 26.38 -29.50
CA ASP A 63 -21.17 26.70 -29.30
C ASP A 63 -21.43 27.54 -28.05
N ASN A 64 -20.47 27.62 -27.13
CA ASN A 64 -20.60 28.36 -25.88
C ASN A 64 -19.21 28.63 -25.25
N SER A 65 -18.64 29.77 -25.56
CA SER A 65 -17.30 30.20 -25.11
C SER A 65 -17.13 30.29 -23.57
N LYS A 66 -18.23 30.18 -22.78
CA LYS A 66 -18.11 30.05 -21.32
C LYS A 66 -17.48 28.74 -20.89
N ASN A 67 -17.65 27.69 -21.73
CA ASN A 67 -17.16 26.35 -21.47
C ASN A 67 -15.75 26.21 -22.05
N MET A 68 -14.78 25.96 -21.20
CA MET A 68 -13.38 25.91 -21.58
C MET A 68 -12.71 24.74 -20.85
N VAL A 69 -11.68 24.17 -21.49
CA VAL A 69 -10.74 23.25 -20.87
C VAL A 69 -9.35 23.80 -21.04
N ILE A 70 -8.58 23.89 -19.95
CA ILE A 70 -7.18 24.35 -19.98
C ILE A 70 -6.28 23.23 -19.46
N ALA A 71 -5.11 23.08 -20.10
CA ALA A 71 -4.09 22.12 -19.69
C ALA A 71 -2.79 22.86 -19.29
N ASN A 72 -2.17 22.40 -18.22
CA ASN A 72 -0.92 22.94 -17.67
C ASN A 72 -0.18 21.87 -16.87
N ASP A 73 0.98 22.20 -16.28
CA ASP A 73 1.82 21.26 -15.55
C ASP A 73 1.17 20.71 -14.25
N GLY A 74 0.09 21.29 -13.80
CA GLY A 74 -0.76 20.74 -12.72
C GLY A 74 -1.88 19.80 -13.20
N GLY A 75 -2.04 19.63 -14.52
CA GLY A 75 -3.08 18.80 -15.14
C GLY A 75 -4.09 19.58 -15.97
N ALA A 76 -5.34 19.12 -16.05
CA ALA A 76 -6.40 19.78 -16.78
C ALA A 76 -7.47 20.35 -15.84
N ALA A 77 -8.08 21.47 -16.26
CA ALA A 77 -9.18 22.09 -15.52
C ALA A 77 -10.28 22.55 -16.46
N VAL A 78 -11.52 22.50 -16.00
CA VAL A 78 -12.72 22.89 -16.75
C VAL A 78 -13.30 24.17 -16.14
N SER A 79 -13.70 25.11 -17.00
CA SER A 79 -14.45 26.32 -16.63
C SER A 79 -15.78 26.36 -17.36
N PHE A 80 -16.81 26.91 -16.72
CA PHE A 80 -18.13 27.20 -17.29
C PHE A 80 -18.48 28.70 -17.27
N ASN A 81 -17.47 29.56 -17.03
CA ASN A 81 -17.66 30.99 -16.84
C ASN A 81 -16.51 31.87 -17.40
N TYR A 82 -15.98 31.49 -18.58
CA TYR A 82 -14.86 32.20 -19.25
C TYR A 82 -13.55 32.18 -18.44
N GLY A 83 -13.26 31.14 -17.70
CA GLY A 83 -12.04 31.03 -16.90
C GLY A 83 -12.02 31.90 -15.64
N LYS A 84 -13.18 32.39 -15.17
CA LYS A 84 -13.28 33.08 -13.88
C LYS A 84 -13.12 32.17 -12.70
N SER A 85 -13.51 30.91 -12.84
CA SER A 85 -13.25 29.82 -11.92
C SER A 85 -13.06 28.50 -12.67
N TRP A 86 -12.34 27.58 -12.05
CA TRP A 86 -11.93 26.32 -12.64
C TRP A 86 -12.24 25.14 -11.70
N SER A 87 -12.41 23.95 -12.27
CA SER A 87 -12.41 22.73 -11.50
C SER A 87 -11.07 22.50 -10.80
N THR A 88 -11.07 21.75 -9.71
CA THR A 88 -9.82 21.38 -9.03
C THR A 88 -8.97 20.46 -9.90
N GLN A 89 -7.66 20.60 -9.83
CA GLN A 89 -6.66 19.71 -10.45
C GLN A 89 -6.14 18.66 -9.45
N SER A 90 -6.45 18.80 -8.16
CA SER A 90 -5.95 17.92 -7.08
C SER A 90 -6.57 16.50 -7.07
N ILE A 91 -7.44 16.18 -8.02
CA ILE A 91 -8.14 14.90 -8.15
C ILE A 91 -7.60 14.02 -9.28
N MET A 92 -6.54 14.44 -9.95
CA MET A 92 -5.99 13.68 -11.08
C MET A 92 -5.03 12.59 -10.59
N PRO A 93 -5.14 11.33 -11.07
CA PRO A 93 -4.25 10.24 -10.67
C PRO A 93 -2.92 10.30 -11.46
N THR A 94 -2.34 11.49 -11.55
CA THR A 94 -1.13 11.75 -12.33
C THR A 94 -0.14 12.54 -11.49
N ALA A 95 1.11 12.08 -11.45
CA ALA A 95 2.24 12.78 -10.89
C ALA A 95 3.53 12.16 -11.42
N GLN A 96 4.57 13.01 -11.54
CA GLN A 96 5.94 12.57 -11.81
C GLN A 96 6.75 12.70 -10.54
N PHE A 97 7.26 11.59 -10.02
CA PHE A 97 8.14 11.54 -8.86
C PHE A 97 9.53 11.07 -9.26
N TYR A 98 10.57 11.73 -8.76
CA TYR A 98 11.94 11.48 -9.19
C TYR A 98 12.65 10.42 -8.35
N ARG A 99 12.94 10.72 -7.08
CA ARG A 99 13.75 9.88 -6.20
C ARG A 99 12.98 9.56 -4.93
N ILE A 100 12.99 8.30 -4.57
CA ILE A 100 12.26 7.78 -3.41
C ILE A 100 13.17 7.69 -2.20
N ASN A 101 12.67 8.10 -1.04
CA ASN A 101 13.15 7.67 0.26
C ASN A 101 11.96 7.24 1.13
N ALA A 102 12.19 6.43 2.16
CA ALA A 102 11.14 5.98 3.08
C ALA A 102 11.66 5.94 4.51
N ASP A 103 10.76 6.23 5.48
CA ASP A 103 11.05 6.07 6.90
C ASP A 103 10.70 4.65 7.39
N ASN A 104 11.17 4.30 8.59
CA ASN A 104 10.94 3.01 9.23
C ASN A 104 9.75 3.02 10.20
N LEU A 105 8.90 4.05 10.16
CA LEU A 105 7.70 4.13 11.00
C LEU A 105 6.64 3.10 10.57
N PHE A 106 5.60 2.98 11.35
CA PHE A 106 4.42 2.21 10.98
C PHE A 106 3.14 3.08 11.08
N PRO A 107 2.38 3.25 10.00
CA PRO A 107 2.80 2.94 8.62
C PRO A 107 4.05 3.70 8.21
N TYR A 108 4.89 3.13 7.35
CA TYR A 108 6.01 3.87 6.79
C TYR A 108 5.52 4.95 5.82
N ASN A 109 6.30 6.01 5.67
CA ASN A 109 5.98 7.06 4.72
C ASN A 109 6.97 7.05 3.57
N ILE A 110 6.49 7.43 2.40
CA ILE A 110 7.26 7.62 1.16
C ILE A 110 7.49 9.11 0.97
N TYR A 111 8.73 9.46 0.61
CA TYR A 111 9.16 10.83 0.38
C TYR A 111 9.73 10.97 -1.01
N ALA A 112 9.32 11.99 -1.77
CA ALA A 112 9.89 12.32 -3.08
C ALA A 112 9.60 13.77 -3.50
N GLY A 113 10.41 14.30 -4.41
CA GLY A 113 10.10 15.51 -5.17
C GLY A 113 9.12 15.20 -6.30
N GLN A 114 8.11 16.05 -6.47
CA GLN A 114 7.11 15.98 -7.54
C GLN A 114 7.34 17.11 -8.53
N GLN A 115 7.62 16.77 -9.78
CA GLN A 115 7.84 17.73 -10.85
C GLN A 115 6.74 18.79 -10.86
N ASP A 116 7.13 20.05 -10.98
CA ASP A 116 6.33 21.28 -11.06
C ASP A 116 5.46 21.57 -9.83
N ASN A 117 5.48 20.72 -8.80
CA ASN A 117 4.62 20.94 -7.65
C ASN A 117 5.36 21.17 -6.33
N THR A 118 6.14 20.27 -5.86
CA THR A 118 6.94 20.40 -4.64
C THR A 118 7.47 19.02 -4.23
N SER A 119 7.89 18.87 -2.98
CA SER A 119 8.14 17.55 -2.38
C SER A 119 7.00 17.11 -1.48
N VAL A 120 6.81 15.80 -1.39
CA VAL A 120 5.74 15.21 -0.61
C VAL A 120 6.27 14.15 0.37
N LYS A 121 5.51 13.97 1.45
CA LYS A 121 5.53 12.82 2.36
C LYS A 121 4.13 12.22 2.34
N ILE A 122 4.01 10.92 2.06
CA ILE A 122 2.73 10.21 2.04
C ILE A 122 2.83 8.87 2.76
N ALA A 123 1.83 8.52 3.58
CA ALA A 123 1.77 7.23 4.24
C ALA A 123 1.52 6.08 3.26
N SER A 124 2.17 4.92 3.48
CA SER A 124 1.95 3.68 2.73
C SER A 124 0.60 3.01 3.03
N LEU A 125 -0.04 3.40 4.13
CA LEU A 125 -1.27 2.85 4.65
C LEU A 125 -2.04 3.92 5.41
N SER A 126 -3.34 4.06 5.15
CA SER A 126 -4.26 4.85 5.95
C SER A 126 -4.97 3.96 6.97
N LEU A 127 -4.76 4.20 8.25
CA LEU A 127 -5.41 3.46 9.33
C LEU A 127 -6.90 3.87 9.44
N GLY A 128 -7.76 2.94 9.89
CA GLY A 128 -9.18 3.18 10.06
C GLY A 128 -10.01 2.79 8.84
N ARG A 129 -11.08 3.54 8.54
CA ARG A 129 -12.08 3.18 7.52
C ARG A 129 -11.82 3.81 6.15
N GLY A 130 -10.83 4.68 6.04
CA GLY A 130 -10.49 5.39 4.81
C GLY A 130 -9.60 4.58 3.87
N SER A 131 -9.38 5.16 2.69
CA SER A 131 -8.30 4.82 1.77
C SER A 131 -7.19 5.85 1.92
N ILE A 132 -6.01 5.64 1.34
CA ILE A 132 -4.92 6.64 1.38
C ILE A 132 -5.39 7.89 0.63
N GLY A 133 -5.65 8.97 1.35
CA GLY A 133 -6.28 10.18 0.84
C GLY A 133 -5.46 11.45 1.11
N ARG A 134 -6.14 12.57 0.98
CA ARG A 134 -5.53 13.90 1.17
C ARG A 134 -4.96 14.11 2.57
N GLU A 135 -5.55 13.49 3.56
CA GLU A 135 -5.14 13.53 4.98
C GLU A 135 -3.86 12.75 5.26
N ASP A 136 -3.51 11.79 4.41
CA ASP A 136 -2.35 10.91 4.59
C ASP A 136 -1.06 11.47 4.00
N TRP A 137 -1.11 12.62 3.33
CA TRP A 137 0.06 13.25 2.76
C TRP A 137 0.26 14.71 3.19
N THR A 138 1.51 15.13 3.23
CA THR A 138 1.91 16.50 3.56
C THR A 138 3.05 16.95 2.68
N TYR A 139 3.25 18.26 2.59
CA TYR A 139 4.49 18.82 2.04
C TYR A 139 5.70 18.40 2.88
N SER A 140 6.83 18.20 2.22
CA SER A 140 8.11 17.87 2.85
C SER A 140 9.16 18.94 2.57
N ALA A 141 10.44 18.66 2.81
CA ALA A 141 11.54 19.54 2.54
C ALA A 141 11.86 19.60 1.04
N GLY A 142 12.45 20.70 0.58
CA GLY A 142 12.90 20.88 -0.80
C GLY A 142 11.79 21.32 -1.74
N GLY A 143 11.95 21.00 -3.01
CA GLY A 143 11.05 21.37 -4.09
C GLY A 143 10.83 20.22 -5.08
N GLU A 144 10.44 20.58 -6.28
CA GLU A 144 10.03 19.64 -7.32
C GLU A 144 11.06 18.59 -7.71
N SER A 145 12.34 18.95 -7.73
CA SER A 145 13.45 18.07 -8.11
C SER A 145 14.16 17.41 -6.91
N ALA A 146 13.48 17.34 -5.75
CA ALA A 146 14.12 16.97 -4.50
C ALA A 146 14.61 15.52 -4.45
N PHE A 147 15.87 15.35 -4.03
CA PHE A 147 16.26 14.28 -3.14
C PHE A 147 15.89 14.68 -1.72
N LEU A 148 15.37 13.75 -0.94
CA LEU A 148 15.05 13.94 0.48
C LEU A 148 15.88 12.98 1.31
N ALA A 149 16.58 13.52 2.30
CA ALA A 149 17.44 12.74 3.19
C ALA A 149 17.09 13.01 4.65
N PHE A 150 17.07 11.95 5.46
CA PHE A 150 16.72 11.97 6.87
C PHE A 150 17.16 10.67 7.53
N ASP A 151 17.18 10.67 8.85
CA ASP A 151 17.28 9.44 9.64
C ASP A 151 15.96 8.65 9.51
N PRO A 152 15.95 7.45 8.90
CA PRO A 152 14.73 6.72 8.65
C PRO A 152 14.02 6.25 9.94
N ASP A 153 14.74 6.09 11.05
CA ASP A 153 14.18 5.72 12.35
C ASP A 153 13.66 6.93 13.12
N ASN A 154 14.15 8.13 12.80
CA ASN A 154 13.71 9.39 13.40
C ASN A 154 13.62 10.51 12.36
N PRO A 155 12.60 10.53 11.51
CA PRO A 155 12.46 11.48 10.41
C PRO A 155 11.96 12.86 10.87
N ARG A 156 12.42 13.31 12.06
CA ARG A 156 12.08 14.65 12.55
C ARG A 156 12.67 15.74 11.66
N TYR A 157 13.96 15.61 11.31
CA TYR A 157 14.65 16.57 10.48
C TYR A 157 14.82 16.00 9.06
N VAL A 158 14.19 16.65 8.09
CA VAL A 158 14.28 16.26 6.69
C VAL A 158 15.05 17.32 5.93
N MET A 159 16.16 16.93 5.30
CA MET A 159 16.90 17.77 4.37
C MET A 159 16.42 17.49 2.95
N GLY A 160 15.96 18.51 2.24
CA GLY A 160 15.43 18.39 0.90
C GLY A 160 16.00 19.42 -0.07
N GLY A 161 16.29 18.95 -1.28
CA GLY A 161 16.87 19.75 -2.34
C GLY A 161 15.84 20.34 -3.30
N SER A 162 16.32 21.19 -4.17
CA SER A 162 15.65 21.65 -5.38
C SER A 162 16.72 22.04 -6.39
N TYR A 163 16.32 22.38 -7.61
CA TYR A 163 17.26 22.78 -8.63
C TYR A 163 18.18 23.94 -8.18
N LEU A 164 19.33 24.10 -8.83
CA LEU A 164 20.37 25.09 -8.53
C LEU A 164 21.01 24.93 -7.13
N GLY A 165 20.96 23.74 -6.54
CA GLY A 165 21.53 23.47 -5.23
C GLY A 165 20.81 24.16 -4.08
N ASN A 166 19.55 24.55 -4.28
CA ASN A 166 18.71 24.99 -3.17
C ASN A 166 18.47 23.81 -2.23
N ILE A 167 18.74 24.03 -0.94
CA ILE A 167 18.50 23.03 0.11
C ILE A 167 17.82 23.70 1.29
N ASN A 168 16.86 23.03 1.87
CA ASN A 168 16.31 23.39 3.16
C ASN A 168 16.21 22.21 4.11
N LEU A 169 16.30 22.50 5.39
CA LEU A 169 16.07 21.59 6.51
C LEU A 169 14.70 21.88 7.10
N LEU A 170 13.82 20.91 7.11
CA LEU A 170 12.48 20.95 7.69
C LEU A 170 12.49 20.24 9.05
N ASP A 171 12.07 20.92 10.12
CA ASP A 171 11.66 20.27 11.36
C ASP A 171 10.18 19.88 11.24
N THR A 172 9.90 18.58 11.15
CA THR A 172 8.54 18.07 10.96
C THR A 172 7.63 18.28 12.18
N HIS A 173 8.19 18.52 13.37
CA HIS A 173 7.43 18.83 14.58
C HIS A 173 6.95 20.29 14.60
N SER A 174 7.88 21.24 14.46
CA SER A 174 7.55 22.67 14.47
C SER A 174 7.02 23.20 13.13
N LYS A 175 7.20 22.44 12.04
CA LYS A 175 6.96 22.86 10.63
C LYS A 175 7.86 24.00 10.18
N ALA A 176 8.90 24.34 10.96
CA ALA A 176 9.86 25.34 10.59
C ALA A 176 10.82 24.81 9.52
N SER A 177 11.14 25.65 8.54
CA SER A 177 12.10 25.36 7.47
C SER A 177 13.23 26.36 7.46
N THR A 178 14.47 25.88 7.42
CA THR A 178 15.67 26.70 7.37
C THR A 178 16.42 26.43 6.06
N LYS A 179 16.79 27.49 5.35
CA LYS A 179 17.67 27.35 4.18
C LYS A 179 19.09 27.07 4.62
N VAL A 180 19.68 26.01 4.07
CA VAL A 180 21.01 25.51 4.41
C VAL A 180 21.90 25.36 3.18
N LEU A 181 21.86 26.36 2.30
CA LEU A 181 22.55 26.35 1.01
C LEU A 181 24.07 26.24 1.22
N THR A 182 24.73 25.45 0.38
CA THR A 182 26.19 25.32 0.32
C THR A 182 26.88 26.61 -0.13
N ALA A 183 26.21 27.38 -1.02
CA ALA A 183 26.61 28.73 -1.45
C ALA A 183 25.35 29.51 -1.86
N PRO A 184 25.03 30.63 -1.19
CA PRO A 184 23.85 31.44 -1.51
C PRO A 184 24.12 32.36 -2.73
N ILE A 185 24.32 31.75 -3.89
CA ILE A 185 24.62 32.45 -5.17
C ILE A 185 23.41 32.32 -6.09
N GLN A 186 23.03 33.43 -6.72
CA GLN A 186 22.02 33.42 -7.77
C GLN A 186 22.60 32.90 -9.10
N TYR A 187 22.25 31.68 -9.46
CA TYR A 187 22.75 31.01 -10.66
C TYR A 187 21.89 31.18 -11.91
N LEU A 188 20.61 31.54 -11.78
CA LEU A 188 19.72 31.68 -12.94
C LEU A 188 20.31 32.64 -13.99
N GLY A 189 20.35 32.20 -15.26
CA GLY A 189 20.88 32.94 -16.39
C GLY A 189 22.41 32.95 -16.51
N ARG A 190 23.14 32.29 -15.62
CA ARG A 190 24.61 32.11 -15.72
C ARG A 190 24.98 30.95 -16.61
N ALA A 191 26.13 31.06 -17.29
CA ALA A 191 26.73 29.89 -17.92
C ALA A 191 27.25 28.92 -16.84
N ALA A 192 27.19 27.63 -17.11
CA ALA A 192 27.65 26.61 -16.16
C ALA A 192 29.12 26.80 -15.72
N ARG A 193 30.01 27.20 -16.66
CA ARG A 193 31.42 27.50 -16.38
C ARG A 193 31.66 28.61 -15.36
N ASP A 194 30.68 29.50 -15.17
CA ASP A 194 30.76 30.65 -14.26
C ASP A 194 30.15 30.35 -12.90
N MET A 195 29.69 29.11 -12.69
CA MET A 195 29.12 28.65 -11.43
C MET A 195 30.21 28.08 -10.52
N LYS A 196 30.14 28.39 -9.23
CA LYS A 196 31.01 27.76 -8.23
C LYS A 196 30.73 26.27 -8.12
N TYR A 197 29.44 25.92 -8.09
CA TYR A 197 28.93 24.55 -8.00
C TYR A 197 27.92 24.31 -9.12
N LEU A 198 28.14 23.24 -9.87
CA LEU A 198 27.23 22.78 -10.92
C LEU A 198 26.34 21.68 -10.36
N TYR A 199 25.05 21.96 -10.26
CA TYR A 199 24.10 21.01 -9.72
C TYR A 199 23.30 20.33 -10.81
N ASN A 200 23.08 19.02 -10.68
CA ASN A 200 22.10 18.31 -11.48
C ASN A 200 20.69 18.83 -11.18
N TRP A 201 19.74 18.66 -12.08
CA TRP A 201 18.33 18.93 -11.79
C TRP A 201 17.88 18.19 -10.52
N ASN A 202 18.20 16.88 -10.42
CA ASN A 202 18.04 16.07 -9.22
C ASN A 202 19.39 15.93 -8.51
N ALA A 203 19.89 16.98 -7.90
CA ALA A 203 21.16 16.94 -7.19
C ALA A 203 21.08 16.01 -5.96
N PRO A 204 21.95 14.98 -5.85
CA PRO A 204 21.87 14.03 -4.75
C PRO A 204 22.04 14.67 -3.38
N ILE A 205 21.18 14.27 -2.44
CA ILE A 205 21.34 14.50 -1.01
C ILE A 205 21.18 13.15 -0.33
N ILE A 206 22.15 12.74 0.50
CA ILE A 206 22.06 11.52 1.27
C ILE A 206 22.34 11.76 2.74
N TRP A 207 21.70 10.99 3.60
CA TRP A 207 22.00 10.88 5.03
C TRP A 207 22.94 9.69 5.24
N SER A 208 23.98 9.88 6.07
CA SER A 208 24.91 8.80 6.35
C SER A 208 24.33 7.80 7.34
N LYS A 209 24.26 6.55 6.93
CA LYS A 209 23.84 5.44 7.79
C LYS A 209 24.83 5.16 8.93
N HIS A 210 26.11 5.43 8.71
CA HIS A 210 27.19 5.12 9.65
C HIS A 210 27.61 6.30 10.54
N GLU A 211 27.23 7.53 10.16
CA GLU A 211 27.53 8.75 10.92
C GLU A 211 26.25 9.57 11.13
N PRO A 212 25.44 9.26 12.17
CA PRO A 212 24.21 9.99 12.45
C PRO A 212 24.43 11.51 12.50
N GLY A 213 23.53 12.27 11.85
CA GLY A 213 23.63 13.72 11.72
C GLY A 213 24.55 14.23 10.60
N THR A 214 25.19 13.34 9.88
CA THR A 214 26.00 13.69 8.70
C THR A 214 25.18 13.57 7.42
N PHE A 215 25.25 14.63 6.59
CA PHE A 215 24.63 14.65 5.26
C PHE A 215 25.66 14.97 4.19
N TYR A 216 25.41 14.48 3.00
CA TYR A 216 26.19 14.80 1.82
C TYR A 216 25.29 15.40 0.74
N HIS A 217 25.81 16.38 0.00
CA HIS A 217 25.16 16.98 -1.17
C HIS A 217 26.13 17.02 -2.34
N CYS A 218 25.65 16.73 -3.54
CA CYS A 218 26.49 16.63 -4.71
C CYS A 218 26.24 17.77 -5.72
N ALA A 219 27.32 18.37 -6.15
CA ALA A 219 27.44 19.22 -7.33
C ALA A 219 28.28 18.47 -8.39
N GLN A 220 29.27 19.10 -9.04
CA GLN A 220 30.35 18.38 -9.77
C GLN A 220 31.32 17.69 -8.78
N LEU A 221 31.25 18.05 -7.52
CA LEU A 221 32.01 17.52 -6.39
C LEU A 221 31.07 17.17 -5.23
N VAL A 222 31.60 16.48 -4.21
CA VAL A 222 30.83 16.08 -3.01
C VAL A 222 31.05 17.05 -1.88
N LEU A 223 29.98 17.55 -1.30
CA LEU A 223 29.93 18.41 -0.12
C LEU A 223 29.39 17.62 1.08
N ARG A 224 29.92 17.87 2.25
CA ARG A 224 29.53 17.22 3.52
C ARG A 224 29.18 18.24 4.59
N THR A 225 28.17 17.96 5.38
CA THR A 225 27.85 18.69 6.62
C THR A 225 27.71 17.71 7.79
N ARG A 226 28.13 18.14 9.00
CA ARG A 226 27.94 17.41 10.25
C ARG A 226 27.13 18.18 11.29
N ASP A 227 26.58 19.31 10.90
CA ASP A 227 25.85 20.24 11.76
C ASP A 227 24.52 20.70 11.10
N MET A 228 23.85 19.76 10.41
CA MET A 228 22.57 19.99 9.76
C MET A 228 22.59 21.11 8.70
N GLY A 229 23.73 21.29 8.02
CA GLY A 229 23.88 22.24 6.94
C GLY A 229 24.30 23.66 7.37
N MET A 230 24.68 23.84 8.64
CA MET A 230 25.23 25.14 9.09
C MET A 230 26.61 25.39 8.52
N THR A 231 27.41 24.35 8.35
CA THR A 231 28.70 24.39 7.64
C THR A 231 28.80 23.29 6.59
N TRP A 232 29.53 23.57 5.52
CA TRP A 232 29.76 22.62 4.43
C TRP A 232 31.24 22.56 4.10
N GLU A 233 31.75 21.36 3.88
CA GLU A 233 33.13 21.07 3.48
C GLU A 233 33.17 20.30 2.14
N GLU A 234 34.09 20.64 1.25
CA GLU A 234 34.35 19.88 0.03
C GLU A 234 35.16 18.63 0.37
N VAL A 235 34.63 17.44 0.06
CA VAL A 235 35.25 16.15 0.38
C VAL A 235 35.58 15.34 -0.89
N SER A 236 35.63 15.99 -2.03
CA SER A 236 36.16 15.42 -3.28
C SER A 236 36.70 16.50 -4.18
N PRO A 237 37.57 16.15 -5.15
CA PRO A 237 37.78 16.98 -6.33
C PRO A 237 36.53 16.95 -7.22
N ASP A 238 36.59 17.65 -8.38
CA ASP A 238 35.61 17.47 -9.46
C ASP A 238 35.66 16.00 -9.96
N LEU A 239 34.49 15.31 -9.90
CA LEU A 239 34.32 13.91 -10.26
C LEU A 239 33.64 13.72 -11.62
N THR A 240 33.62 14.77 -12.44
CA THR A 240 33.05 14.79 -13.78
C THR A 240 34.14 14.89 -14.85
N ARG A 241 33.76 14.90 -16.14
CA ARG A 241 34.71 15.13 -17.24
C ARG A 241 35.15 16.58 -17.37
N ASN A 242 34.41 17.51 -16.76
CA ASN A 242 34.66 18.95 -16.77
C ASN A 242 35.00 19.51 -18.17
N GLN A 243 34.15 19.18 -19.17
CA GLN A 243 34.34 19.57 -20.56
C GLN A 243 33.86 21.01 -20.79
N ASP A 244 34.81 21.96 -20.96
CA ASP A 244 34.52 23.38 -21.07
C ASP A 244 33.63 23.74 -22.29
N ASP A 245 33.76 23.03 -23.39
CA ASP A 245 32.92 23.22 -24.58
C ASP A 245 31.44 22.90 -24.36
N LYS A 246 31.09 22.17 -23.29
CA LYS A 246 29.72 21.82 -22.88
C LYS A 246 29.19 22.70 -21.74
N GLN A 247 29.96 23.61 -21.21
CA GLN A 247 29.61 24.44 -20.06
C GLN A 247 29.27 25.89 -20.48
N GLY A 248 28.84 26.10 -21.72
CA GLY A 248 28.38 27.39 -22.22
C GLY A 248 26.96 27.73 -21.76
N ASN A 249 26.41 28.82 -22.29
CA ASN A 249 25.04 29.21 -22.00
C ASN A 249 24.06 28.10 -22.43
N GLY A 250 23.30 27.62 -21.50
CA GLY A 250 22.26 26.63 -21.77
C GLY A 250 22.69 25.19 -21.86
N GLY A 251 23.88 24.84 -21.41
CA GLY A 251 24.26 23.43 -21.18
C GLY A 251 24.24 22.50 -22.41
N ARG A 252 25.02 22.83 -23.45
CA ARG A 252 25.21 21.89 -24.58
C ARG A 252 25.65 20.50 -24.08
N PRO A 253 25.28 19.40 -24.73
CA PRO A 253 24.49 19.31 -25.96
C PRO A 253 22.97 19.25 -25.74
N TYR A 254 22.49 19.39 -24.52
CA TYR A 254 21.14 19.02 -24.13
C TYR A 254 20.13 20.16 -24.16
N THR A 255 20.54 21.38 -23.87
CA THR A 255 19.65 22.54 -23.90
C THR A 255 20.30 23.75 -24.62
N ASN A 256 19.47 24.67 -25.12
CA ASN A 256 19.90 25.96 -25.66
C ASN A 256 19.48 27.14 -24.76
N GLU A 257 18.84 26.85 -23.61
CA GLU A 257 18.34 27.85 -22.69
C GLU A 257 19.39 28.18 -21.62
N ALA A 258 19.48 29.45 -21.30
CA ALA A 258 20.33 29.95 -20.22
C ALA A 258 19.57 29.91 -18.87
N VAL A 259 18.97 28.80 -18.51
CA VAL A 259 18.19 28.71 -17.29
C VAL A 259 19.06 28.40 -16.04
N GLY A 260 20.25 27.87 -16.23
CA GLY A 260 21.20 27.58 -15.14
C GLY A 260 20.79 26.43 -14.24
N ALA A 261 19.59 25.87 -14.42
CA ALA A 261 19.04 24.80 -13.61
C ALA A 261 19.38 23.41 -14.15
N GLU A 262 19.67 23.29 -15.43
CA GLU A 262 19.94 22.04 -16.15
C GLU A 262 21.42 21.97 -16.57
N ASN A 263 22.30 21.89 -15.59
CA ASN A 263 23.73 21.82 -15.84
C ASN A 263 24.17 20.41 -16.28
N TYR A 264 25.22 20.38 -17.09
CA TYR A 264 25.94 19.20 -17.51
C TYR A 264 27.32 19.14 -16.86
N GLY A 265 27.84 17.94 -16.64
CA GLY A 265 29.04 17.73 -15.85
C GLY A 265 28.75 17.80 -14.36
N THR A 266 27.78 17.02 -13.90
CA THR A 266 27.31 17.00 -12.52
C THR A 266 27.24 15.58 -11.99
N ILE A 267 27.35 15.40 -10.66
CA ILE A 267 27.06 14.12 -10.03
C ILE A 267 25.53 13.96 -10.00
N ALA A 268 25.04 12.90 -10.63
CA ALA A 268 23.62 12.57 -10.73
C ALA A 268 23.14 11.55 -9.71
N TYR A 269 24.06 10.76 -9.15
CA TYR A 269 23.75 9.77 -8.11
C TYR A 269 24.92 9.60 -7.14
N MET A 270 24.60 9.39 -5.87
CA MET A 270 25.55 9.03 -4.81
C MET A 270 24.90 8.04 -3.85
N ILE A 271 25.68 7.08 -3.36
CA ILE A 271 25.27 6.11 -2.36
C ILE A 271 26.43 5.78 -1.40
N GLU A 272 26.11 5.63 -0.11
CA GLU A 272 27.02 5.07 0.90
C GLU A 272 26.84 3.55 0.94
N SER A 273 27.96 2.80 1.07
CA SER A 273 27.91 1.36 1.30
C SER A 273 27.06 1.04 2.55
N PRO A 274 26.11 0.11 2.48
CA PRO A 274 25.36 -0.30 3.67
C PRO A 274 26.22 -1.10 4.67
N HIS A 275 27.39 -1.56 4.27
CA HIS A 275 28.29 -2.44 5.05
C HIS A 275 29.46 -1.70 5.68
N GLU A 276 30.01 -0.70 4.96
CA GLU A 276 31.32 -0.14 5.27
C GLU A 276 31.25 1.38 5.39
N LYS A 277 31.60 1.88 6.58
CA LYS A 277 31.70 3.33 6.83
C LYS A 277 32.75 3.96 5.92
N GLY A 278 32.41 5.10 5.31
CA GLY A 278 33.33 5.87 4.48
C GLY A 278 33.55 5.32 3.08
N VAL A 279 32.81 4.26 2.69
CA VAL A 279 32.77 3.76 1.31
C VAL A 279 31.59 4.37 0.57
N PHE A 280 31.88 5.21 -0.43
CA PHE A 280 30.88 5.88 -1.25
C PHE A 280 31.13 5.63 -2.72
N TYR A 281 30.04 5.59 -3.48
CA TYR A 281 30.06 5.61 -4.94
C TYR A 281 29.35 6.84 -5.46
N THR A 282 29.89 7.45 -6.51
CA THR A 282 29.23 8.52 -7.27
C THR A 282 29.12 8.15 -8.74
N GLY A 283 28.05 8.63 -9.39
CA GLY A 283 27.84 8.51 -10.81
C GLY A 283 27.46 9.87 -11.41
N SER A 284 28.12 10.25 -12.49
CA SER A 284 27.90 11.55 -13.14
C SER A 284 26.96 11.42 -14.34
N ASP A 285 26.41 12.55 -14.77
CA ASP A 285 25.58 12.66 -15.98
C ASP A 285 26.38 12.63 -17.28
N ASP A 286 27.71 12.69 -17.19
CA ASP A 286 28.66 12.52 -18.29
C ASP A 286 29.35 11.16 -18.30
N GLY A 287 28.92 10.22 -17.41
CA GLY A 287 29.21 8.80 -17.45
C GLY A 287 30.47 8.36 -16.70
N LEU A 288 30.92 9.08 -15.70
CA LEU A 288 31.97 8.63 -14.80
C LEU A 288 31.40 7.99 -13.53
N VAL A 289 32.08 6.96 -13.06
CA VAL A 289 31.80 6.29 -11.78
C VAL A 289 33.04 6.36 -10.91
N HIS A 290 32.93 6.88 -9.71
CA HIS A 290 34.01 6.97 -8.75
C HIS A 290 33.67 6.26 -7.43
N ILE A 291 34.70 5.76 -6.75
CA ILE A 291 34.62 5.20 -5.39
C ILE A 291 35.61 5.91 -4.48
N THR A 292 35.21 6.09 -3.24
CA THR A 292 36.12 6.35 -2.13
C THR A 292 35.98 5.26 -1.08
N ASN A 293 37.07 4.89 -0.41
CA ASN A 293 37.09 3.92 0.69
C ASN A 293 37.50 4.56 2.02
N ASN A 294 37.67 5.86 2.06
CA ASN A 294 38.23 6.59 3.21
C ASN A 294 37.47 7.89 3.50
N GLY A 295 36.18 7.91 3.25
CA GLY A 295 35.29 9.05 3.60
C GLY A 295 35.49 10.29 2.74
N GLY A 296 36.09 10.15 1.56
CA GLY A 296 36.32 11.22 0.61
C GLY A 296 37.74 11.78 0.57
N GLU A 297 38.69 11.27 1.41
CA GLU A 297 40.08 11.72 1.37
C GLU A 297 40.76 11.43 0.02
N SER A 298 40.35 10.35 -0.65
CA SER A 298 40.77 10.03 -2.01
C SER A 298 39.67 9.35 -2.80
N TRP A 299 39.65 9.59 -4.10
CA TRP A 299 38.66 9.03 -5.02
C TRP A 299 39.34 8.31 -6.18
N GLN A 300 38.82 7.15 -6.53
CA GLN A 300 39.30 6.34 -7.63
C GLN A 300 38.21 6.24 -8.73
N ASN A 301 38.58 6.48 -9.97
CA ASN A 301 37.71 6.25 -11.10
C ASN A 301 37.61 4.74 -11.37
N VAL A 302 36.38 4.22 -11.31
CA VAL A 302 36.01 2.82 -11.51
C VAL A 302 34.98 2.66 -12.64
N THR A 303 34.93 3.60 -13.55
CA THR A 303 34.02 3.60 -14.71
C THR A 303 34.22 2.31 -15.52
N PRO A 304 33.13 1.62 -15.92
CA PRO A 304 33.22 0.46 -16.79
C PRO A 304 34.08 0.74 -18.06
N LYS A 305 35.04 -0.12 -18.33
CA LYS A 305 35.93 0.06 -19.49
C LYS A 305 35.11 0.11 -20.79
N GLY A 306 35.27 1.19 -21.56
CA GLY A 306 34.55 1.39 -22.82
C GLY A 306 33.12 1.96 -22.65
N LEU A 307 32.71 2.27 -21.45
CA LEU A 307 31.45 2.98 -21.25
C LEU A 307 31.54 4.37 -21.94
N GLN A 308 30.63 4.59 -22.85
CA GLN A 308 30.48 5.87 -23.53
C GLN A 308 29.83 6.91 -22.62
N GLU A 309 29.91 8.16 -22.99
CA GLU A 309 29.20 9.25 -22.32
C GLU A 309 27.71 8.92 -22.17
N CYS A 310 27.24 8.97 -20.94
CA CYS A 310 25.88 8.56 -20.56
C CYS A 310 25.51 9.19 -19.21
N LEU A 311 24.25 9.18 -18.89
CA LEU A 311 23.80 9.48 -17.53
C LEU A 311 23.88 8.20 -16.67
N VAL A 312 24.63 8.22 -15.57
CA VAL A 312 24.56 7.19 -14.53
C VAL A 312 23.37 7.50 -13.62
N ASN A 313 22.24 6.88 -13.95
CA ASN A 313 20.95 7.18 -13.28
C ASN A 313 20.86 6.66 -11.85
N ALA A 314 21.42 5.49 -11.58
CA ALA A 314 21.36 4.86 -10.27
C ALA A 314 22.56 3.96 -10.04
N ILE A 315 22.95 3.89 -8.78
CA ILE A 315 23.96 2.96 -8.26
C ILE A 315 23.31 2.20 -7.11
N GLU A 316 23.58 0.92 -7.00
CA GLU A 316 23.15 0.06 -5.90
C GLU A 316 24.34 -0.74 -5.38
N VAL A 317 24.67 -0.62 -4.11
CA VAL A 317 25.58 -1.55 -3.44
C VAL A 317 24.76 -2.72 -2.92
N SER A 318 25.16 -3.94 -3.25
CA SER A 318 24.45 -5.14 -2.82
C SER A 318 24.24 -5.17 -1.30
N PRO A 319 23.02 -5.43 -0.80
CA PRO A 319 22.82 -5.61 0.62
C PRO A 319 23.44 -6.89 1.19
N HIS A 320 23.97 -7.77 0.33
CA HIS A 320 24.51 -9.08 0.69
C HIS A 320 26.04 -9.18 0.58
N ASP A 321 26.69 -8.25 -0.12
CA ASP A 321 28.11 -8.32 -0.40
C ASP A 321 28.68 -6.91 -0.67
N PRO A 322 29.58 -6.40 0.16
CA PRO A 322 30.12 -5.05 0.03
C PRO A 322 30.89 -4.80 -1.28
N ALA A 323 31.47 -5.84 -1.86
CA ALA A 323 32.23 -5.73 -3.10
C ALA A 323 31.34 -5.74 -4.36
N THR A 324 30.06 -6.11 -4.21
CA THR A 324 29.12 -6.16 -5.34
C THR A 324 28.38 -4.84 -5.51
N VAL A 325 28.43 -4.26 -6.69
CA VAL A 325 27.76 -3.01 -7.03
C VAL A 325 27.12 -3.10 -8.42
N TYR A 326 25.97 -2.47 -8.57
CA TYR A 326 25.19 -2.38 -9.80
C TYR A 326 25.06 -0.94 -10.24
N ILE A 327 25.08 -0.68 -11.53
CA ILE A 327 24.74 0.64 -12.10
C ILE A 327 23.71 0.52 -13.21
N ALA A 328 22.80 1.50 -13.26
CA ALA A 328 21.88 1.70 -14.37
C ALA A 328 22.27 2.96 -15.13
N THR A 329 22.49 2.84 -16.44
CA THR A 329 22.90 3.96 -17.30
C THR A 329 21.92 4.19 -18.42
N THR A 330 21.89 5.43 -18.95
CA THR A 330 20.98 5.79 -20.03
C THR A 330 21.62 6.76 -21.00
N ARG A 331 21.31 6.59 -22.30
CA ARG A 331 21.91 7.36 -23.40
C ARG A 331 20.85 7.94 -24.35
N TYR A 332 19.59 8.06 -23.93
CA TYR A 332 18.51 8.53 -24.81
C TYR A 332 18.79 9.91 -25.42
N LYS A 333 19.50 10.78 -24.69
CA LYS A 333 19.93 12.10 -25.21
C LYS A 333 20.92 12.00 -26.38
N PHE A 334 21.55 10.86 -26.57
CA PHE A 334 22.40 10.53 -27.72
C PHE A 334 21.68 9.67 -28.77
N ASN A 335 20.35 9.62 -28.73
CA ASN A 335 19.51 8.81 -29.61
C ASN A 335 19.82 7.29 -29.50
N ASP A 336 20.31 6.86 -28.34
CA ASP A 336 20.61 5.45 -28.02
C ASP A 336 19.66 4.98 -26.90
N TYR A 337 18.75 4.10 -27.26
CA TYR A 337 17.69 3.57 -26.37
C TYR A 337 17.99 2.15 -25.89
N THR A 338 19.24 1.74 -25.96
CA THR A 338 19.69 0.40 -25.54
C THR A 338 19.63 0.27 -24.01
N PRO A 339 19.05 -0.82 -23.45
CA PRO A 339 19.15 -1.09 -22.03
C PRO A 339 20.60 -1.32 -21.59
N ALA A 340 20.99 -0.69 -20.49
CA ALA A 340 22.39 -0.73 -20.03
C ALA A 340 22.46 -0.81 -18.50
N LEU A 341 22.50 -2.05 -17.99
CA LEU A 341 22.78 -2.40 -16.60
C LEU A 341 24.12 -3.09 -16.50
N TYR A 342 24.92 -2.72 -15.52
CA TYR A 342 26.22 -3.32 -15.27
C TYR A 342 26.33 -3.79 -13.82
N LYS A 343 27.11 -4.89 -13.62
CA LYS A 343 27.43 -5.47 -12.33
C LYS A 343 28.93 -5.58 -12.17
N SER A 344 29.45 -5.20 -11.02
CA SER A 344 30.79 -5.50 -10.55
C SER A 344 30.69 -6.35 -9.27
N THR A 345 31.72 -7.18 -9.00
CA THR A 345 31.87 -7.99 -7.77
C THR A 345 33.21 -7.76 -7.09
N ASP A 346 33.89 -6.65 -7.43
CA ASP A 346 35.24 -6.34 -7.00
C ASP A 346 35.43 -4.83 -6.75
N TYR A 347 34.40 -4.18 -6.17
CA TYR A 347 34.37 -2.73 -5.88
C TYR A 347 34.50 -1.86 -7.15
N GLY A 348 33.98 -2.30 -8.29
CA GLY A 348 33.99 -1.54 -9.53
C GLY A 348 35.29 -1.69 -10.36
N LYS A 349 36.23 -2.56 -9.99
CA LYS A 349 37.46 -2.77 -10.77
C LYS A 349 37.16 -3.39 -12.13
N THR A 350 36.22 -4.34 -12.16
CA THR A 350 35.73 -4.97 -13.39
C THR A 350 34.22 -4.97 -13.45
N TRP A 351 33.66 -4.87 -14.66
CA TRP A 351 32.22 -4.79 -14.90
C TRP A 351 31.75 -5.76 -15.97
N SER A 352 30.58 -6.29 -15.80
CA SER A 352 29.84 -7.07 -16.77
C SER A 352 28.49 -6.44 -17.10
N ASN A 353 28.11 -6.43 -18.39
CA ASN A 353 26.74 -6.02 -18.76
C ASN A 353 25.76 -7.14 -18.39
N ILE A 354 24.66 -6.78 -17.73
CA ILE A 354 23.64 -7.69 -17.22
C ILE A 354 22.26 -7.38 -17.77
N SER A 355 22.11 -6.78 -18.94
CA SER A 355 20.84 -6.29 -19.50
C SER A 355 20.04 -7.36 -20.28
N SER A 356 20.51 -8.60 -20.36
CA SER A 356 19.92 -9.66 -21.20
C SER A 356 18.44 -9.95 -20.83
N GLY A 357 17.54 -9.84 -21.80
CA GLY A 357 16.09 -10.04 -21.63
C GLY A 357 15.28 -8.76 -21.53
N ILE A 358 15.90 -7.59 -21.33
CA ILE A 358 15.22 -6.30 -21.46
C ILE A 358 15.17 -5.92 -22.95
N PRO A 359 13.99 -5.65 -23.52
CA PRO A 359 13.86 -5.34 -24.94
C PRO A 359 14.55 -4.04 -25.35
N GLN A 360 15.08 -3.99 -26.58
CA GLN A 360 15.58 -2.76 -27.19
C GLN A 360 14.52 -1.66 -27.15
N GLY A 361 14.95 -0.43 -26.88
CA GLY A 361 14.06 0.73 -26.73
C GLY A 361 13.42 0.84 -25.34
N SER A 362 13.78 -0.03 -24.39
CA SER A 362 13.42 0.07 -22.97
C SER A 362 14.67 0.42 -22.17
N PHE A 363 15.25 1.61 -22.41
CA PHE A 363 16.46 2.03 -21.71
C PHE A 363 16.24 2.07 -20.19
N THR A 364 17.29 1.73 -19.46
CA THR A 364 17.27 1.47 -18.02
C THR A 364 17.44 2.76 -17.22
N ARG A 365 16.72 2.86 -16.10
CA ARG A 365 16.77 4.01 -15.19
C ARG A 365 17.24 3.65 -13.79
N VAL A 366 16.89 2.46 -13.30
CA VAL A 366 17.19 2.05 -11.92
C VAL A 366 17.35 0.54 -11.83
N VAL A 367 18.17 0.09 -10.89
CA VAL A 367 18.33 -1.30 -10.48
C VAL A 367 18.43 -1.36 -8.97
N ARG A 368 17.78 -2.36 -8.35
CA ARG A 368 17.82 -2.63 -6.90
C ARG A 368 17.96 -4.12 -6.66
N GLU A 369 18.72 -4.51 -5.64
CA GLU A 369 18.78 -5.89 -5.17
C GLU A 369 17.86 -6.08 -3.96
N ASP A 370 17.15 -7.22 -3.91
CA ASP A 370 16.31 -7.58 -2.77
C ASP A 370 17.14 -7.75 -1.49
N LYS A 371 16.65 -7.22 -0.36
CA LYS A 371 17.39 -7.24 0.91
C LYS A 371 17.45 -8.62 1.57
N ASP A 372 16.49 -9.51 1.24
CA ASP A 372 16.34 -10.81 1.90
C ASP A 372 16.72 -11.98 0.96
N ARG A 373 16.71 -11.76 -0.35
CA ARG A 373 17.12 -12.78 -1.35
C ARG A 373 18.25 -12.28 -2.24
N LYS A 374 19.45 -12.80 -2.02
CA LYS A 374 20.62 -12.55 -2.88
C LYS A 374 20.34 -12.91 -4.35
N ASN A 375 20.80 -12.06 -5.27
CA ASN A 375 20.61 -12.21 -6.72
C ASN A 375 19.16 -12.07 -7.23
N LEU A 376 18.21 -11.68 -6.39
CA LEU A 376 16.89 -11.21 -6.83
C LEU A 376 17.01 -9.70 -7.09
N LEU A 377 16.89 -9.30 -8.36
CA LEU A 377 17.04 -7.91 -8.79
C LEU A 377 15.75 -7.40 -9.41
N TYR A 378 15.48 -6.12 -9.19
CA TYR A 378 14.41 -5.35 -9.81
C TYR A 378 15.01 -4.24 -10.67
N ALA A 379 14.47 -4.02 -11.87
CA ALA A 379 14.89 -2.94 -12.74
C ALA A 379 13.72 -2.12 -13.26
N GLY A 380 13.86 -0.80 -13.20
CA GLY A 380 12.96 0.16 -13.82
C GLY A 380 13.51 0.68 -15.14
N THR A 381 12.65 0.77 -16.14
CA THR A 381 12.97 1.22 -17.49
C THR A 381 12.02 2.30 -17.95
N GLU A 382 12.26 2.87 -19.12
CA GLU A 382 11.34 3.80 -19.78
C GLU A 382 9.94 3.21 -20.05
N LYS A 383 9.83 1.88 -20.19
CA LYS A 383 8.60 1.21 -20.61
C LYS A 383 8.01 0.24 -19.57
N GLY A 384 8.50 0.27 -18.33
CA GLY A 384 7.99 -0.55 -17.26
C GLY A 384 9.07 -1.28 -16.46
N MET A 385 8.66 -2.35 -15.78
CA MET A 385 9.47 -3.04 -14.77
C MET A 385 9.89 -4.44 -15.20
N TYR A 386 11.07 -4.85 -14.71
CA TYR A 386 11.66 -6.17 -14.92
C TYR A 386 12.18 -6.73 -13.60
N VAL A 387 12.21 -8.06 -13.52
CA VAL A 387 12.79 -8.82 -12.41
C VAL A 387 13.81 -9.83 -12.94
N SER A 388 14.86 -10.09 -12.17
CA SER A 388 15.82 -11.16 -12.41
C SER A 388 16.02 -11.95 -11.12
N TRP A 389 15.84 -13.28 -11.18
CA TRP A 389 16.08 -14.19 -10.03
C TRP A 389 17.49 -14.79 -10.02
N ASN A 390 18.33 -14.39 -10.97
CA ASN A 390 19.66 -14.99 -11.20
C ASN A 390 20.78 -13.94 -11.35
N GLY A 391 20.67 -12.84 -10.62
CA GLY A 391 21.70 -11.81 -10.56
C GLY A 391 21.90 -11.01 -11.84
N GLY A 392 20.84 -10.85 -12.63
CA GLY A 392 20.85 -10.09 -13.88
C GLY A 392 21.22 -10.91 -15.13
N GLN A 393 21.44 -12.23 -15.01
CA GLN A 393 21.72 -13.05 -16.19
C GLN A 393 20.55 -13.11 -17.17
N LYS A 394 19.31 -13.04 -16.64
CA LYS A 394 18.09 -12.96 -17.44
C LYS A 394 17.05 -12.10 -16.72
N TRP A 395 16.42 -11.22 -17.48
CA TRP A 395 15.31 -10.37 -17.02
C TRP A 395 13.98 -10.82 -17.62
N GLU A 396 12.94 -10.75 -16.82
CA GLU A 396 11.55 -11.02 -17.20
C GLU A 396 10.65 -9.84 -16.76
N SER A 397 9.63 -9.53 -17.55
CA SER A 397 8.73 -8.41 -17.23
C SER A 397 7.82 -8.74 -16.04
N ILE A 398 7.69 -7.80 -15.10
CA ILE A 398 6.75 -7.86 -13.97
C ILE A 398 5.76 -6.70 -13.99
N GLN A 399 5.26 -6.34 -15.16
CA GLN A 399 4.36 -5.19 -15.30
C GLN A 399 3.08 -5.32 -14.46
N LEU A 400 2.57 -6.54 -14.24
CA LEU A 400 1.33 -6.80 -13.48
C LEU A 400 0.22 -5.82 -13.89
N ASN A 401 -0.38 -5.11 -12.92
CA ASN A 401 -1.37 -4.07 -13.15
C ASN A 401 -0.81 -2.65 -13.22
N LEU A 402 0.51 -2.48 -13.12
CA LEU A 402 1.18 -1.19 -13.29
C LEU A 402 1.01 -0.71 -14.74
N PRO A 403 0.52 0.51 -14.99
CA PRO A 403 0.47 1.08 -16.33
C PRO A 403 1.85 1.13 -17.00
N LYS A 404 1.89 1.08 -18.33
CA LYS A 404 3.13 1.35 -19.06
C LYS A 404 3.51 2.81 -18.87
N THR A 405 4.56 3.06 -18.14
CA THR A 405 5.05 4.39 -17.77
C THR A 405 6.55 4.29 -17.47
N PRO A 406 7.31 5.36 -17.63
CA PRO A 406 8.70 5.38 -17.19
C PRO A 406 8.80 5.17 -15.67
N ILE A 407 9.71 4.31 -15.25
CA ILE A 407 10.01 4.04 -13.85
C ILE A 407 11.26 4.82 -13.48
N LEU A 408 11.09 5.87 -12.68
CA LEU A 408 12.18 6.79 -12.35
C LEU A 408 13.04 6.31 -11.19
N ASP A 409 12.43 5.68 -10.20
CA ASP A 409 13.15 5.06 -9.08
C ASP A 409 12.41 3.86 -8.49
N LEU A 410 13.14 3.01 -7.79
CA LEU A 410 12.68 1.82 -7.08
C LEU A 410 13.32 1.77 -5.69
N MET A 411 12.57 1.27 -4.71
CA MET A 411 13.09 1.01 -3.38
C MET A 411 12.46 -0.25 -2.79
N VAL A 412 13.30 -1.20 -2.33
CA VAL A 412 12.84 -2.35 -1.54
C VAL A 412 12.79 -1.90 -0.07
N HIS A 413 11.61 -1.91 0.54
CA HIS A 413 11.42 -1.44 1.90
C HIS A 413 10.36 -2.26 2.66
N GLN A 414 10.69 -2.74 3.85
CA GLN A 414 9.79 -3.48 4.78
C GLN A 414 8.95 -4.62 4.12
N GLY A 415 9.53 -5.31 3.13
CA GLY A 415 8.82 -6.39 2.43
C GLY A 415 8.11 -5.96 1.15
N ASP A 416 8.08 -4.67 0.83
CA ASP A 416 7.44 -4.09 -0.34
C ASP A 416 8.45 -3.58 -1.38
N LEU A 417 7.99 -3.43 -2.62
CA LEU A 417 8.70 -2.70 -3.67
C LEU A 417 7.95 -1.41 -3.99
N ILE A 418 8.55 -0.28 -3.62
CA ILE A 418 8.03 1.06 -3.90
C ILE A 418 8.54 1.51 -5.26
N VAL A 419 7.66 2.12 -6.05
CA VAL A 419 7.92 2.53 -7.42
C VAL A 419 7.55 4.00 -7.62
N ALA A 420 8.49 4.82 -8.07
CA ALA A 420 8.24 6.18 -8.56
C ALA A 420 8.10 6.18 -10.07
N THR A 421 7.06 6.81 -10.58
CA THR A 421 6.79 6.85 -12.02
C THR A 421 6.78 8.26 -12.58
N SER A 422 6.99 8.37 -13.89
CA SER A 422 6.75 9.61 -14.62
C SER A 422 5.31 9.62 -15.13
N GLY A 423 4.42 10.29 -14.41
CA GLY A 423 3.04 10.53 -14.82
C GLY A 423 1.98 9.55 -14.29
N ARG A 424 2.35 8.57 -13.44
CA ARG A 424 1.40 7.64 -12.81
C ARG A 424 1.57 7.54 -11.29
N SER A 425 2.18 8.55 -10.68
CA SER A 425 2.32 8.66 -9.22
C SER A 425 3.19 7.55 -8.60
N PHE A 426 2.99 7.23 -7.32
CA PHE A 426 3.62 6.09 -6.64
C PHE A 426 2.82 4.82 -6.81
N TRP A 427 3.54 3.71 -6.84
CA TRP A 427 2.99 2.37 -6.76
C TRP A 427 3.73 1.57 -5.71
N ILE A 428 3.02 0.65 -5.07
CA ILE A 428 3.61 -0.31 -4.13
C ILE A 428 3.20 -1.69 -4.59
N LEU A 429 4.19 -2.56 -4.78
CA LEU A 429 3.97 -3.99 -4.86
C LEU A 429 4.14 -4.54 -3.46
N ASP A 430 3.01 -4.76 -2.79
CA ASP A 430 2.96 -5.32 -1.45
C ASP A 430 3.42 -6.78 -1.47
N ASP A 431 4.11 -7.22 -0.41
CA ASP A 431 4.44 -8.61 -0.15
C ASP A 431 5.37 -9.24 -1.22
N LEU A 432 6.66 -8.96 -1.11
CA LEU A 432 7.69 -9.58 -1.94
C LEU A 432 7.98 -11.04 -1.57
N GLY A 433 7.35 -11.61 -0.54
CA GLY A 433 7.58 -12.98 -0.09
C GLY A 433 7.38 -14.00 -1.19
N LEU A 434 6.37 -13.81 -2.05
CA LEU A 434 6.14 -14.68 -3.20
C LEU A 434 7.31 -14.62 -4.21
N PHE A 435 7.83 -13.41 -4.52
CA PHE A 435 8.99 -13.25 -5.42
C PHE A 435 10.25 -13.85 -4.82
N ARG A 436 10.44 -13.72 -3.50
CA ARG A 436 11.55 -14.32 -2.75
C ARG A 436 11.48 -15.84 -2.72
N ALA A 437 10.27 -16.42 -2.62
CA ALA A 437 10.04 -17.85 -2.61
C ALA A 437 9.90 -18.46 -4.02
N TYR A 438 9.92 -17.63 -5.09
CA TYR A 438 9.71 -18.11 -6.44
C TYR A 438 10.81 -19.07 -6.86
N GLU A 439 10.37 -20.22 -7.35
CA GLU A 439 11.13 -21.22 -8.07
C GLU A 439 10.38 -21.51 -9.38
N LYS A 440 11.03 -22.14 -10.34
CA LYS A 440 10.32 -22.51 -11.57
C LYS A 440 9.06 -23.31 -11.23
N PRO A 441 7.91 -23.02 -11.88
CA PRO A 441 6.66 -23.69 -11.60
C PRO A 441 6.81 -25.21 -11.59
N GLN A 442 6.44 -25.85 -10.49
CA GLN A 442 6.34 -27.30 -10.39
C GLN A 442 4.86 -27.69 -10.51
N MET A 443 4.57 -28.81 -11.18
CA MET A 443 3.20 -29.33 -11.32
C MET A 443 2.65 -29.94 -10.01
N ALA A 444 3.24 -29.63 -8.86
CA ALA A 444 2.87 -30.13 -7.54
C ALA A 444 2.25 -29.04 -6.68
N ALA A 445 1.36 -29.43 -5.76
CA ALA A 445 0.83 -28.49 -4.78
C ALA A 445 1.96 -27.97 -3.86
N LYS A 446 2.01 -26.63 -3.68
CA LYS A 446 2.97 -25.91 -2.83
C LYS A 446 2.22 -24.88 -1.98
N LEU A 447 2.56 -24.75 -0.71
CA LEU A 447 2.10 -23.69 0.19
C LEU A 447 3.29 -22.78 0.48
N TYR A 448 3.10 -21.48 0.31
CA TYR A 448 4.13 -20.46 0.57
C TYR A 448 4.01 -19.95 2.01
N GLU A 449 5.15 -19.57 2.58
CA GLU A 449 5.17 -18.86 3.86
C GLU A 449 4.71 -17.42 3.61
N PRO A 450 3.65 -16.94 4.31
CA PRO A 450 3.16 -15.59 4.15
C PRO A 450 4.06 -14.58 4.87
N GLU A 451 4.12 -13.36 4.35
CA GLU A 451 4.67 -12.22 5.08
C GLU A 451 3.85 -11.96 6.36
N ALA A 452 4.49 -11.35 7.36
CA ALA A 452 3.83 -11.06 8.62
C ALA A 452 2.72 -10.02 8.46
N ALA A 453 1.55 -10.29 9.02
CA ALA A 453 0.43 -9.36 9.08
C ALA A 453 0.43 -8.56 10.39
N TYR A 454 -0.17 -7.35 10.38
CA TYR A 454 -0.39 -6.56 11.58
C TYR A 454 -1.83 -6.72 12.08
N ASN A 455 -2.01 -6.86 13.40
CA ASN A 455 -3.33 -6.87 14.02
C ASN A 455 -3.87 -5.44 14.17
N GLY A 456 -4.06 -4.76 13.02
CA GLY A 456 -4.55 -3.40 12.94
C GLY A 456 -5.92 -3.30 12.28
N PHE A 457 -6.50 -2.10 12.31
CA PHE A 457 -7.79 -1.83 11.69
C PHE A 457 -7.66 -0.83 10.56
N TRP A 458 -7.91 -1.28 9.34
CA TRP A 458 -8.05 -0.44 8.14
C TRP A 458 -8.94 -1.12 7.11
N TYR A 459 -9.58 -0.29 6.28
CA TYR A 459 -10.31 -0.80 5.12
C TYR A 459 -9.34 -1.11 3.98
N SER A 460 -9.56 -2.20 3.29
CA SER A 460 -8.83 -2.55 2.07
C SER A 460 -9.72 -3.24 1.03
N ALA A 461 -9.69 -2.72 -0.18
CA ALA A 461 -10.28 -3.39 -1.34
C ALA A 461 -9.52 -4.68 -1.74
N MET A 462 -8.29 -4.86 -1.23
CA MET A 462 -7.44 -6.02 -1.48
C MET A 462 -7.79 -7.24 -0.61
N ASN A 463 -8.74 -7.13 0.33
CA ASN A 463 -9.17 -8.24 1.17
C ASN A 463 -9.94 -9.32 0.40
N GLY A 464 -10.41 -9.02 -0.80
CA GLY A 464 -11.07 -10.00 -1.66
C GLY A 464 -10.13 -11.13 -2.11
N ASN A 465 -10.68 -12.34 -2.30
CA ASN A 465 -9.93 -13.48 -2.83
C ASN A 465 -9.80 -13.45 -4.36
N SER A 466 -10.24 -12.37 -5.00
CA SER A 466 -10.08 -12.19 -6.44
C SER A 466 -8.62 -11.86 -6.77
N PRO A 467 -8.01 -12.50 -7.77
CA PRO A 467 -6.67 -12.16 -8.22
C PRO A 467 -6.60 -10.82 -8.94
N SER A 468 -7.72 -10.23 -9.32
CA SER A 468 -7.79 -8.96 -10.04
C SER A 468 -8.25 -7.82 -9.14
N PHE A 469 -7.34 -6.90 -8.85
CA PHE A 469 -7.67 -5.60 -8.30
C PHE A 469 -8.16 -4.67 -9.41
N LYS A 470 -9.34 -4.07 -9.24
CA LYS A 470 -9.94 -3.18 -10.26
C LYS A 470 -9.75 -1.69 -9.96
N GLY A 471 -9.08 -1.33 -8.86
CA GLY A 471 -9.04 0.03 -8.37
C GLY A 471 -10.44 0.49 -7.90
N SER A 472 -10.55 0.99 -6.72
CA SER A 472 -11.87 1.32 -6.14
C SER A 472 -12.23 2.78 -6.31
N GLN A 473 -11.25 3.67 -6.27
CA GLN A 473 -11.49 5.10 -6.37
C GLN A 473 -10.35 5.77 -7.14
N PRO A 474 -10.65 6.62 -8.12
CA PRO A 474 -9.64 7.20 -9.01
C PRO A 474 -8.71 8.20 -8.32
N PHE A 475 -9.05 8.68 -7.12
CA PHE A 475 -8.34 9.79 -6.44
C PHE A 475 -7.79 9.41 -5.06
N THR A 476 -7.76 8.13 -4.73
CA THR A 476 -7.22 7.63 -3.46
C THR A 476 -6.32 6.44 -3.71
N GLY A 477 -5.28 6.30 -2.87
CA GLY A 477 -4.45 5.10 -2.83
C GLY A 477 -5.19 3.95 -2.16
N VAL A 478 -4.84 2.73 -2.52
CA VAL A 478 -5.43 1.51 -1.98
C VAL A 478 -4.55 0.99 -0.86
N ASN A 479 -5.16 0.75 0.30
CA ASN A 479 -4.48 0.10 1.41
C ASN A 479 -4.11 -1.35 1.06
N PRO A 480 -2.95 -1.87 1.57
CA PRO A 480 -2.63 -3.29 1.51
C PRO A 480 -3.72 -4.14 2.17
N ALA A 481 -3.75 -5.43 1.90
CA ALA A 481 -4.72 -6.33 2.52
C ALA A 481 -4.66 -6.26 4.06
N ASN A 482 -5.83 -6.15 4.70
CA ASN A 482 -5.94 -6.22 6.15
C ASN A 482 -6.16 -7.69 6.56
N GLY A 483 -5.07 -8.40 6.77
CA GLY A 483 -5.07 -9.81 7.08
C GLY A 483 -3.79 -10.51 6.64
N LEU A 484 -3.70 -11.81 6.88
CA LEU A 484 -2.59 -12.64 6.44
C LEU A 484 -2.86 -13.12 5.01
N VAL A 485 -2.01 -12.72 4.05
CA VAL A 485 -2.12 -13.10 2.65
C VAL A 485 -1.42 -14.43 2.43
N ILE A 486 -2.19 -15.46 2.11
CA ILE A 486 -1.70 -16.83 1.96
C ILE A 486 -1.70 -17.21 0.48
N TYR A 487 -0.53 -17.48 -0.06
CA TYR A 487 -0.37 -17.97 -1.42
C TYR A 487 -0.13 -19.49 -1.44
N TYR A 488 -0.72 -20.15 -2.42
CA TYR A 488 -0.47 -21.56 -2.70
C TYR A 488 -0.64 -21.90 -4.17
N GLU A 489 0.15 -22.81 -4.66
CA GLU A 489 0.03 -23.37 -6.02
C GLU A 489 -0.70 -24.71 -5.98
N LEU A 490 -1.51 -24.95 -7.00
CA LEU A 490 -2.24 -26.18 -7.17
C LEU A 490 -2.02 -26.77 -8.56
N PRO A 491 -1.86 -28.10 -8.67
CA PRO A 491 -2.00 -28.77 -9.96
C PRO A 491 -3.44 -28.65 -10.46
N LYS A 492 -3.72 -29.10 -11.66
CA LYS A 492 -5.11 -29.26 -12.12
C LYS A 492 -5.84 -30.23 -11.17
N LEU A 493 -6.90 -29.74 -10.54
CA LEU A 493 -7.75 -30.52 -9.65
C LEU A 493 -9.16 -30.65 -10.26
N ASP A 494 -9.70 -31.87 -10.29
CA ASP A 494 -11.07 -32.09 -10.76
C ASP A 494 -12.09 -31.77 -9.66
N SER A 495 -12.67 -32.79 -9.00
CA SER A 495 -13.65 -32.63 -7.91
C SER A 495 -13.02 -32.61 -6.52
N THR A 496 -11.70 -32.73 -6.40
CA THR A 496 -10.99 -32.79 -5.12
C THR A 496 -11.24 -31.53 -4.31
N GLU A 497 -11.67 -31.71 -3.09
CA GLU A 497 -11.80 -30.62 -2.11
C GLU A 497 -10.42 -30.26 -1.55
N ILE A 498 -10.20 -28.98 -1.35
CA ILE A 498 -9.08 -28.48 -0.55
C ILE A 498 -9.61 -27.85 0.73
N SER A 499 -8.88 -28.00 1.83
CA SER A 499 -9.20 -27.37 3.10
C SER A 499 -7.97 -26.74 3.73
N MET A 500 -8.19 -25.71 4.51
CA MET A 500 -7.15 -25.01 5.25
C MET A 500 -7.56 -24.88 6.71
N GLU A 501 -6.65 -25.19 7.63
CA GLU A 501 -6.81 -24.96 9.05
C GLU A 501 -5.73 -23.99 9.54
N ILE A 502 -6.12 -23.09 10.43
CA ILE A 502 -5.24 -22.16 11.13
C ILE A 502 -5.28 -22.47 12.60
N ARG A 503 -4.12 -22.72 13.20
CA ARG A 503 -3.95 -23.12 14.60
C ARG A 503 -3.05 -22.15 15.33
N ASP A 504 -3.36 -21.87 16.58
CA ASP A 504 -2.49 -21.12 17.47
C ASP A 504 -1.24 -21.92 17.90
N ALA A 505 -0.38 -21.30 18.68
CA ALA A 505 0.85 -21.92 19.21
C ALA A 505 0.57 -23.12 20.13
N LYS A 506 -0.65 -23.24 20.69
CA LYS A 506 -1.08 -24.36 21.54
C LYS A 506 -1.73 -25.51 20.73
N GLY A 507 -1.83 -25.35 19.40
CA GLY A 507 -2.45 -26.31 18.50
C GLY A 507 -3.97 -26.25 18.43
N LYS A 508 -4.62 -25.27 19.09
CA LYS A 508 -6.07 -25.04 19.01
C LYS A 508 -6.41 -24.48 17.62
N VAL A 509 -7.45 -25.03 16.99
CA VAL A 509 -7.97 -24.49 15.73
C VAL A 509 -8.64 -23.15 15.99
N ILE A 510 -8.16 -22.11 15.31
CA ILE A 510 -8.71 -20.77 15.35
C ILE A 510 -9.79 -20.60 14.27
N ASN A 511 -9.47 -21.09 13.06
CA ASN A 511 -10.40 -21.05 11.94
C ASN A 511 -10.12 -22.18 10.95
N SER A 512 -11.12 -22.49 10.13
CA SER A 512 -11.00 -23.47 9.05
C SER A 512 -11.77 -23.01 7.81
N PHE A 513 -11.24 -23.33 6.63
CA PHE A 513 -11.78 -22.94 5.34
C PHE A 513 -11.81 -24.12 4.39
N SER A 514 -12.77 -24.14 3.45
CA SER A 514 -12.89 -25.16 2.41
C SER A 514 -13.20 -24.55 1.06
N SER A 515 -12.84 -25.23 0.00
CA SER A 515 -13.24 -24.87 -1.37
C SER A 515 -14.72 -25.16 -1.67
N LYS A 516 -15.40 -25.98 -0.87
CA LYS A 516 -16.82 -26.33 -1.06
C LYS A 516 -17.79 -25.38 -0.36
N GLY A 517 -17.35 -24.69 0.69
CA GLY A 517 -18.22 -23.89 1.53
C GLY A 517 -19.12 -24.73 2.46
N ASP A 518 -19.92 -24.06 3.24
CA ASP A 518 -20.71 -24.66 4.32
C ASP A 518 -21.92 -25.43 3.77
N LYS A 519 -22.02 -26.71 4.06
CA LYS A 519 -23.20 -27.52 3.72
C LYS A 519 -24.42 -27.01 4.51
N GLY A 520 -25.51 -26.73 3.80
CA GLY A 520 -26.76 -26.33 4.42
C GLY A 520 -26.82 -24.85 4.87
N TYR A 521 -25.82 -24.04 4.56
CA TYR A 521 -25.89 -22.61 4.80
C TYR A 521 -27.12 -21.98 4.16
N LYS A 522 -27.89 -21.25 4.96
CA LYS A 522 -29.05 -20.48 4.50
C LYS A 522 -28.81 -19.00 4.86
N ARG A 523 -28.88 -18.15 3.86
CA ARG A 523 -28.84 -16.71 4.06
C ARG A 523 -30.20 -16.20 4.52
N TYR A 524 -30.19 -15.38 5.57
CA TYR A 524 -31.34 -14.62 6.05
C TYR A 524 -30.86 -13.28 6.61
N ASP A 525 -31.75 -12.31 6.73
CA ASP A 525 -31.41 -10.98 7.22
C ASP A 525 -30.97 -11.03 8.69
N GLY A 526 -29.86 -10.35 9.01
CA GLY A 526 -29.26 -10.39 10.35
C GLY A 526 -28.61 -11.70 10.73
N GLY A 527 -28.48 -12.66 9.79
CA GLY A 527 -27.78 -13.94 10.03
C GLY A 527 -26.26 -13.86 9.83
N PRO A 528 -25.52 -14.87 10.28
CA PRO A 528 -24.07 -14.93 10.08
C PRO A 528 -23.71 -14.94 8.60
N PRO A 529 -22.59 -14.31 8.20
CA PRO A 529 -22.09 -14.41 6.82
C PRO A 529 -21.60 -15.84 6.52
N PRO A 530 -21.51 -16.25 5.23
CA PRO A 530 -20.92 -17.53 4.88
C PRO A 530 -19.41 -17.54 5.16
N THR A 531 -18.86 -18.69 5.49
CA THR A 531 -17.42 -18.89 5.57
C THR A 531 -16.78 -18.64 4.20
N PRO A 532 -15.72 -17.83 4.11
CA PRO A 532 -15.01 -17.59 2.86
C PRO A 532 -14.50 -18.89 2.23
N LYS A 533 -14.67 -19.04 0.91
CA LYS A 533 -14.20 -20.23 0.19
C LYS A 533 -12.76 -20.09 -0.24
N LEU A 534 -12.00 -21.18 -0.18
CA LEU A 534 -10.67 -21.25 -0.76
C LEU A 534 -10.76 -21.28 -2.29
N PRO A 535 -10.05 -20.39 -3.02
CA PRO A 535 -9.87 -20.53 -4.46
C PRO A 535 -9.11 -21.83 -4.78
N LYS A 536 -9.49 -22.51 -5.88
CA LYS A 536 -8.83 -23.75 -6.30
C LYS A 536 -8.52 -23.79 -7.81
N SER A 537 -8.09 -22.69 -8.35
CA SER A 537 -7.63 -22.62 -9.73
C SER A 537 -6.29 -23.36 -9.91
N GLN A 538 -6.07 -23.91 -11.10
CA GLN A 538 -4.74 -24.40 -11.46
C GLN A 538 -3.72 -23.25 -11.41
N GLY A 539 -2.53 -23.51 -10.88
CA GLY A 539 -1.48 -22.51 -10.67
C GLY A 539 -1.63 -21.77 -9.35
N LEU A 540 -1.22 -20.51 -9.33
CA LEU A 540 -1.17 -19.68 -8.14
C LEU A 540 -2.57 -19.26 -7.69
N ASN A 541 -2.84 -19.44 -6.40
CA ASN A 541 -4.03 -18.98 -5.70
C ASN A 541 -3.65 -18.06 -4.56
N ARG A 542 -4.51 -17.09 -4.27
CA ARG A 542 -4.38 -16.12 -3.18
C ARG A 542 -5.59 -16.20 -2.27
N PHE A 543 -5.38 -16.33 -0.98
CA PHE A 543 -6.41 -16.28 0.05
C PHE A 543 -6.00 -15.29 1.14
N VAL A 544 -6.91 -14.43 1.59
CA VAL A 544 -6.66 -13.51 2.70
C VAL A 544 -7.44 -14.00 3.92
N TRP A 545 -6.72 -14.42 4.95
CA TRP A 545 -7.32 -14.63 6.26
C TRP A 545 -7.37 -13.27 6.98
N ASN A 546 -8.57 -12.79 7.28
CA ASN A 546 -8.83 -11.52 7.96
C ASN A 546 -8.45 -11.51 9.44
N LEU A 547 -7.67 -12.46 9.89
CA LEU A 547 -7.26 -12.75 11.26
C LEU A 547 -8.42 -13.11 12.22
N GLY A 548 -9.64 -13.28 11.73
CA GLY A 548 -10.80 -13.60 12.56
C GLY A 548 -10.81 -15.07 13.00
N HIS A 549 -11.30 -15.32 14.22
CA HIS A 549 -11.75 -16.62 14.69
C HIS A 549 -12.93 -17.10 13.83
N ALA A 550 -13.35 -18.35 14.03
CA ALA A 550 -14.49 -18.93 13.30
C ALA A 550 -15.77 -18.09 13.51
N ILE A 551 -16.57 -18.02 12.46
CA ILE A 551 -17.87 -17.34 12.51
C ILE A 551 -18.79 -18.08 13.47
N MET A 552 -19.42 -17.34 14.39
CA MET A 552 -20.37 -17.91 15.33
C MET A 552 -21.68 -18.30 14.62
N PRO A 553 -22.34 -19.39 15.01
CA PRO A 553 -23.62 -19.77 14.43
C PRO A 553 -24.72 -18.77 14.83
N GLY A 554 -25.63 -18.47 13.92
CA GLY A 554 -26.85 -17.71 14.22
C GLY A 554 -27.99 -18.61 14.69
N VAL A 555 -29.11 -17.99 15.07
CA VAL A 555 -30.41 -18.65 15.24
C VAL A 555 -31.18 -18.57 13.93
N ASP A 556 -31.59 -19.71 13.41
CA ASP A 556 -32.21 -19.82 12.08
C ASP A 556 -33.44 -18.89 11.94
N ASP A 557 -33.45 -18.11 10.87
CA ASP A 557 -34.54 -17.22 10.46
C ASP A 557 -34.93 -16.14 11.52
N ILE A 558 -33.98 -15.70 12.35
CA ILE A 558 -34.20 -14.60 13.31
C ILE A 558 -33.23 -13.46 12.98
N TYR A 559 -33.76 -12.25 12.88
CA TYR A 559 -32.95 -11.05 12.80
C TYR A 559 -32.46 -10.64 14.20
N ILE A 560 -31.14 -10.50 14.34
CA ILE A 560 -30.51 -9.82 15.48
C ILE A 560 -29.53 -8.82 14.89
N GLU A 561 -29.67 -7.55 15.25
CA GLU A 561 -28.75 -6.50 14.81
C GLU A 561 -27.39 -6.67 15.48
N ALA A 562 -26.52 -7.48 14.86
CA ALA A 562 -25.23 -7.80 15.41
C ALA A 562 -24.29 -8.42 14.38
N ASN A 563 -23.00 -8.54 14.74
CA ASN A 563 -21.98 -9.19 13.95
C ASN A 563 -21.64 -10.55 14.56
N TYR A 564 -21.71 -11.61 13.75
CA TYR A 564 -21.39 -12.99 14.15
C TYR A 564 -19.93 -13.41 13.87
N ARG A 565 -19.09 -12.47 13.42
CA ARG A 565 -17.66 -12.77 13.19
C ARG A 565 -16.99 -13.00 14.54
N GLY A 566 -16.12 -14.01 14.59
CA GLY A 566 -15.25 -14.20 15.74
C GLY A 566 -14.23 -13.05 15.86
N HIS A 567 -13.81 -12.78 17.09
CA HIS A 567 -12.80 -11.74 17.35
C HIS A 567 -11.50 -12.00 16.59
N ARG A 568 -10.63 -10.99 16.52
CA ARG A 568 -9.35 -11.13 15.81
C ARG A 568 -8.32 -11.86 16.65
N ALA A 569 -7.59 -12.76 15.99
CA ALA A 569 -6.46 -13.48 16.57
C ALA A 569 -5.37 -12.50 17.04
N ILE A 570 -4.81 -12.77 18.21
CA ILE A 570 -3.82 -11.91 18.85
C ILE A 570 -2.44 -12.01 18.16
N PRO A 571 -1.52 -11.06 18.39
CA PRO A 571 -0.14 -11.15 17.93
C PRO A 571 0.51 -12.48 18.38
N GLY A 572 1.24 -13.12 17.47
CA GLY A 572 1.85 -14.43 17.71
C GLY A 572 2.12 -15.22 16.45
N THR A 573 2.57 -16.45 16.61
CA THR A 573 2.84 -17.38 15.50
C THR A 573 1.74 -18.43 15.40
N TYR A 574 1.24 -18.61 14.19
CA TYR A 574 0.16 -19.54 13.84
C TYR A 574 0.65 -20.59 12.86
N THR A 575 0.13 -21.81 12.96
CA THR A 575 0.38 -22.87 11.98
C THR A 575 -0.75 -22.88 10.96
N ILE A 576 -0.40 -22.76 9.68
CA ILE A 576 -1.32 -22.84 8.55
C ILE A 576 -1.13 -24.20 7.90
N SER A 577 -2.19 -25.00 7.83
CA SER A 577 -2.19 -26.35 7.25
C SER A 577 -3.11 -26.38 6.05
N LEU A 578 -2.58 -26.59 4.84
CA LEU A 578 -3.35 -26.76 3.59
C LEU A 578 -3.39 -28.23 3.23
N LYS A 579 -4.60 -28.80 3.14
CA LYS A 579 -4.85 -30.19 2.71
C LYS A 579 -5.35 -30.20 1.26
N VAL A 580 -4.68 -30.99 0.42
CA VAL A 580 -5.04 -31.22 -1.01
C VAL A 580 -5.08 -32.73 -1.23
N GLY A 581 -6.28 -33.32 -1.31
CA GLY A 581 -6.45 -34.77 -1.28
C GLY A 581 -5.89 -35.34 0.01
N ASP A 582 -4.93 -36.29 -0.08
CA ASP A 582 -4.26 -36.90 1.08
C ASP A 582 -3.00 -36.13 1.53
N LYS A 583 -2.55 -35.15 0.74
CA LYS A 583 -1.34 -34.36 1.05
C LYS A 583 -1.69 -33.19 2.00
N ILE A 584 -0.95 -33.08 3.09
CA ILE A 584 -1.02 -31.96 4.03
C ILE A 584 0.31 -31.21 3.94
N MET A 585 0.23 -29.90 3.72
CA MET A 585 1.36 -28.98 3.73
C MET A 585 1.18 -27.99 4.87
N GLN A 586 2.25 -27.61 5.53
CA GLN A 586 2.22 -26.68 6.65
C GLN A 586 3.25 -25.57 6.48
N THR A 587 2.88 -24.39 6.95
CA THR A 587 3.76 -23.24 7.07
C THR A 587 3.41 -22.44 8.32
N LYS A 588 4.23 -21.45 8.64
CA LYS A 588 3.98 -20.51 9.74
C LYS A 588 3.40 -19.21 9.20
N GLY A 589 2.50 -18.60 9.95
CA GLY A 589 2.04 -17.23 9.74
C GLY A 589 2.31 -16.42 11.00
N VAL A 590 2.79 -15.21 10.86
CA VAL A 590 3.11 -14.32 11.99
C VAL A 590 2.13 -13.15 12.01
N ILE A 591 1.54 -12.88 13.15
CA ILE A 591 0.75 -11.68 13.40
C ILE A 591 1.56 -10.78 14.34
N LYS A 592 1.78 -9.53 13.92
CA LYS A 592 2.47 -8.50 14.69
C LYS A 592 1.48 -7.54 15.33
N GLU A 593 1.90 -6.96 16.44
CA GLU A 593 1.22 -5.81 17.05
C GLU A 593 1.44 -4.55 16.20
N VAL A 594 0.44 -3.69 16.16
CA VAL A 594 0.58 -2.36 15.54
C VAL A 594 1.41 -1.47 16.46
N PRO A 595 2.58 -0.96 16.02
CA PRO A 595 3.48 -0.22 16.90
C PRO A 595 2.89 1.07 17.50
N SER A 596 1.88 1.66 16.84
CA SER A 596 1.21 2.87 17.31
C SER A 596 0.08 2.61 18.30
N TYR A 597 -0.25 1.33 18.59
CA TYR A 597 -1.26 1.02 19.61
C TYR A 597 -0.63 1.05 20.99
N ASP A 598 -1.25 1.80 21.89
CA ASP A 598 -0.85 1.86 23.30
C ASP A 598 -1.43 0.62 24.02
N THR A 599 -0.66 -0.46 24.03
CA THR A 599 -1.01 -1.74 24.67
C THR A 599 -0.09 -2.02 25.83
N THR A 600 -0.60 -2.80 26.81
CA THR A 600 0.18 -3.24 27.98
C THR A 600 0.45 -4.75 27.92
N PRO A 601 1.53 -5.24 28.56
CA PRO A 601 1.80 -6.69 28.61
C PRO A 601 0.61 -7.48 29.14
N GLY A 602 0.28 -8.60 28.47
CA GLY A 602 -0.84 -9.48 28.83
C GLY A 602 -2.25 -8.99 28.45
N GLN A 603 -2.35 -7.82 27.85
CA GLN A 603 -3.63 -7.23 27.45
C GLN A 603 -4.29 -8.02 26.32
N TYR A 604 -3.53 -8.48 25.33
CA TYR A 604 -4.01 -9.31 24.24
C TYR A 604 -4.53 -10.67 24.75
N GLU A 605 -3.79 -11.31 25.64
CA GLU A 605 -4.16 -12.61 26.22
C GLU A 605 -5.43 -12.50 27.09
N THR A 606 -5.57 -11.42 27.84
CA THR A 606 -6.77 -11.15 28.65
C THR A 606 -7.99 -10.95 27.78
N PHE A 607 -7.84 -10.20 26.68
CA PHE A 607 -8.90 -9.96 25.70
C PHE A 607 -9.28 -11.29 24.99
N ASP A 608 -8.30 -12.05 24.48
CA ASP A 608 -8.53 -13.32 23.80
C ASP A 608 -9.25 -14.33 24.67
N ALA A 609 -8.84 -14.44 25.94
CA ALA A 609 -9.50 -15.34 26.90
C ALA A 609 -10.97 -14.91 27.14
N PHE A 610 -11.21 -13.63 27.37
CA PHE A 610 -12.57 -13.10 27.57
C PHE A 610 -13.46 -13.37 26.35
N MET A 611 -13.00 -13.03 25.15
CA MET A 611 -13.77 -13.19 23.92
C MET A 611 -13.99 -14.67 23.58
N THR A 612 -12.94 -15.49 23.66
CA THR A 612 -13.04 -16.93 23.38
C THR A 612 -14.11 -17.61 24.24
N GLU A 613 -14.15 -17.36 25.55
CA GLU A 613 -15.14 -17.95 26.42
C GLU A 613 -16.54 -17.40 26.16
N THR A 614 -16.66 -16.10 25.89
CA THR A 614 -17.96 -15.47 25.63
C THR A 614 -18.55 -15.97 24.30
N GLU A 615 -17.73 -16.08 23.24
CA GLU A 615 -18.13 -16.63 21.94
C GLU A 615 -18.49 -18.13 22.03
N ALA A 616 -17.77 -18.89 22.84
CA ALA A 616 -18.08 -20.31 23.06
C ALA A 616 -19.44 -20.48 23.72
N ASN A 617 -19.76 -19.67 24.75
CA ASN A 617 -21.05 -19.67 25.42
C ASN A 617 -22.19 -19.31 24.44
N LEU A 618 -22.02 -18.25 23.62
CA LEU A 618 -23.02 -17.89 22.60
C LEU A 618 -23.24 -19.00 21.59
N THR A 619 -22.15 -19.63 21.13
CA THR A 619 -22.21 -20.77 20.20
C THR A 619 -23.04 -21.92 20.80
N GLU A 620 -22.81 -22.26 22.05
CA GLU A 620 -23.60 -23.26 22.78
C GLU A 620 -25.10 -22.87 22.88
N MET A 621 -25.37 -21.59 23.19
CA MET A 621 -26.73 -21.05 23.26
C MET A 621 -27.48 -21.23 21.95
N HIS A 622 -26.89 -20.75 20.86
CA HIS A 622 -27.53 -20.77 19.54
C HIS A 622 -27.71 -22.20 19.01
N GLN A 623 -26.74 -23.06 19.23
CA GLN A 623 -26.88 -24.51 18.90
C GLN A 623 -28.02 -25.18 19.71
N MET A 624 -28.16 -24.85 21.00
CA MET A 624 -29.23 -25.37 21.84
C MET A 624 -30.61 -24.84 21.40
N VAL A 625 -30.73 -23.53 21.11
CA VAL A 625 -31.95 -22.93 20.59
C VAL A 625 -32.40 -23.58 19.29
N ASN A 626 -31.48 -23.70 18.31
CA ASN A 626 -31.78 -24.33 17.03
C ASN A 626 -32.17 -25.83 17.18
N GLY A 627 -31.45 -26.55 18.04
CA GLY A 627 -31.71 -28.00 18.31
C GLY A 627 -33.07 -28.21 18.93
N LEU A 628 -33.41 -27.49 20.01
CA LEU A 628 -34.70 -27.61 20.69
C LEU A 628 -35.86 -27.14 19.82
N PHE A 629 -35.70 -26.10 19.06
CA PHE A 629 -36.73 -25.63 18.12
C PHE A 629 -36.99 -26.63 17.02
N LYS A 630 -35.93 -27.26 16.47
CA LYS A 630 -36.07 -28.36 15.49
C LYS A 630 -36.79 -29.56 16.09
N ALA A 631 -36.42 -29.97 17.32
CA ALA A 631 -37.07 -31.07 18.05
C ALA A 631 -38.55 -30.75 18.30
N LYS A 632 -38.91 -29.56 18.74
CA LYS A 632 -40.31 -29.13 18.89
C LYS A 632 -41.11 -29.27 17.60
N ASN A 633 -40.56 -28.83 16.47
CA ASN A 633 -41.23 -28.89 15.17
C ASN A 633 -41.40 -30.37 14.68
N GLN A 634 -40.46 -31.21 15.00
CA GLN A 634 -40.62 -32.66 14.75
C GLN A 634 -41.68 -33.27 15.69
N LEU A 635 -41.66 -32.93 16.97
CA LEU A 635 -42.64 -33.36 17.95
C LEU A 635 -44.05 -33.03 17.54
N LYS A 636 -44.27 -31.77 17.05
CA LYS A 636 -45.55 -31.34 16.51
C LYS A 636 -46.08 -32.30 15.42
N LYS A 637 -45.23 -32.69 14.45
CA LYS A 637 -45.56 -33.60 13.36
C LYS A 637 -45.79 -35.05 13.86
N VAL A 638 -45.06 -35.44 14.88
CA VAL A 638 -45.23 -36.78 15.48
C VAL A 638 -46.56 -36.87 16.19
N LEU A 639 -46.97 -35.85 16.94
CA LEU A 639 -48.23 -35.82 17.67
C LEU A 639 -49.47 -35.86 16.76
N GLU A 640 -49.37 -35.48 15.51
CA GLU A 640 -50.44 -35.63 14.50
C GLU A 640 -50.71 -37.09 14.19
N LYS A 641 -49.77 -38.01 14.47
CA LYS A 641 -49.84 -39.47 14.22
C LYS A 641 -50.10 -40.31 15.48
N VAL A 642 -50.23 -39.65 16.64
CA VAL A 642 -50.49 -40.31 17.94
C VAL A 642 -52.00 -40.36 18.13
N ASP A 643 -52.58 -41.57 18.38
CA ASP A 643 -53.98 -41.73 18.67
C ASP A 643 -54.27 -41.63 20.19
N ASP A 644 -53.34 -41.96 21.04
CA ASP A 644 -53.44 -41.90 22.49
C ASP A 644 -53.52 -40.43 23.01
N GLU A 645 -54.64 -40.07 23.58
CA GLU A 645 -54.90 -38.73 24.09
C GLU A 645 -54.04 -38.37 25.33
N GLY A 646 -53.64 -39.32 26.12
CA GLY A 646 -52.69 -39.14 27.25
C GLY A 646 -51.32 -38.77 26.73
N LEU A 647 -50.82 -39.50 25.75
CA LEU A 647 -49.53 -39.25 25.11
C LEU A 647 -49.53 -37.95 24.32
N LYS A 648 -50.66 -37.61 23.65
CA LYS A 648 -50.82 -36.28 23.03
C LYS A 648 -50.73 -35.15 24.05
N LYS A 649 -51.37 -35.27 25.19
CA LYS A 649 -51.35 -34.25 26.25
C LYS A 649 -49.93 -34.09 26.82
N GLU A 650 -49.24 -35.17 27.10
CA GLU A 650 -47.83 -35.10 27.56
C GLU A 650 -46.91 -34.43 26.51
N GLY A 651 -47.06 -34.80 25.24
CA GLY A 651 -46.29 -34.22 24.15
C GLY A 651 -46.58 -32.72 23.98
N LYS A 652 -47.84 -32.29 24.15
CA LYS A 652 -48.19 -30.84 24.16
C LYS A 652 -47.51 -30.11 25.31
N THR A 653 -47.55 -30.71 26.55
CA THR A 653 -46.86 -30.13 27.70
C THR A 653 -45.36 -29.95 27.46
N LEU A 654 -44.70 -30.98 26.86
CA LEU A 654 -43.29 -30.88 26.50
C LEU A 654 -43.02 -29.79 25.45
N MET A 655 -43.91 -29.64 24.45
CA MET A 655 -43.83 -28.54 23.49
C MET A 655 -43.97 -27.18 24.15
N ASP A 656 -44.90 -27.00 25.09
CA ASP A 656 -45.13 -25.77 25.82
C ASP A 656 -43.90 -25.40 26.68
N GLU A 657 -43.25 -26.39 27.33
CA GLU A 657 -42.02 -26.18 28.09
C GLU A 657 -40.85 -25.73 27.20
N ILE A 658 -40.70 -26.34 26.02
CA ILE A 658 -39.69 -25.94 25.04
C ILE A 658 -40.00 -24.52 24.55
N ASP A 659 -41.26 -24.20 24.29
CA ASP A 659 -41.69 -22.86 23.83
C ASP A 659 -41.45 -21.80 24.90
N ALA A 660 -41.74 -22.07 26.17
CA ALA A 660 -41.48 -21.16 27.25
C ALA A 660 -39.99 -20.83 27.38
N TRP A 661 -39.14 -21.86 27.30
CA TRP A 661 -37.67 -21.67 27.30
C TRP A 661 -37.19 -20.90 26.08
N ASP A 662 -37.67 -21.22 24.87
CA ASP A 662 -37.29 -20.59 23.63
C ASP A 662 -37.66 -19.08 23.61
N LYS A 663 -38.83 -18.71 24.17
CA LYS A 663 -39.28 -17.31 24.29
C LYS A 663 -38.42 -16.47 25.22
N GLU A 664 -37.73 -17.08 26.20
CA GLU A 664 -36.76 -16.37 27.03
C GLU A 664 -35.43 -16.17 26.27
N MET A 665 -35.07 -17.13 25.43
CA MET A 665 -33.78 -17.12 24.69
C MET A 665 -33.79 -16.19 23.49
N VAL A 666 -34.86 -16.19 22.67
CA VAL A 666 -34.89 -15.49 21.38
C VAL A 666 -36.24 -14.88 21.05
N GLN A 667 -36.22 -13.83 20.23
CA GLN A 667 -37.42 -13.17 19.69
C GLN A 667 -37.70 -13.64 18.27
N ARG A 668 -38.58 -14.67 18.14
CA ARG A 668 -38.85 -15.29 16.82
C ARG A 668 -39.70 -14.44 15.85
N LYS A 669 -40.26 -13.33 16.31
CA LYS A 669 -41.00 -12.39 15.47
C LYS A 669 -40.10 -11.42 14.73
N SER A 670 -38.86 -11.20 15.20
CA SER A 670 -37.88 -10.33 14.55
C SER A 670 -37.33 -10.99 13.28
N LYS A 671 -37.53 -10.35 12.13
CA LYS A 671 -37.17 -10.84 10.79
C LYS A 671 -36.40 -9.84 9.95
N ALA A 672 -36.47 -8.55 10.29
CA ALA A 672 -35.87 -7.45 9.57
C ALA A 672 -35.31 -6.40 10.52
N TYR A 673 -34.56 -5.44 9.98
CA TYR A 673 -33.81 -4.43 10.72
C TYR A 673 -34.62 -3.67 11.77
N ASP A 674 -35.78 -3.15 11.43
CA ASP A 674 -36.60 -2.35 12.35
C ASP A 674 -37.56 -3.16 13.23
N ASP A 675 -37.59 -4.49 13.12
CA ASP A 675 -38.48 -5.33 13.93
C ASP A 675 -38.20 -5.24 15.42
N VAL A 676 -36.96 -4.89 15.81
CA VAL A 676 -36.58 -4.74 17.22
C VAL A 676 -37.39 -3.62 17.94
N GLU A 677 -37.84 -2.61 17.22
CA GLU A 677 -38.69 -1.53 17.75
C GLU A 677 -40.03 -2.04 18.25
N ASN A 678 -40.57 -3.10 17.61
CA ASN A 678 -41.85 -3.71 17.94
C ASN A 678 -41.72 -5.00 18.74
N PHE A 679 -40.60 -5.70 18.60
CA PHE A 679 -40.35 -7.03 19.16
C PHE A 679 -39.03 -7.03 19.93
N PRO A 680 -39.01 -6.59 21.22
CA PRO A 680 -37.75 -6.47 21.97
C PRO A 680 -36.91 -7.72 21.98
N ASN A 681 -35.60 -7.51 21.85
CA ASN A 681 -34.59 -8.58 21.90
C ASN A 681 -34.71 -9.43 23.18
N LYS A 682 -34.16 -10.64 23.14
CA LYS A 682 -34.14 -11.59 24.22
C LYS A 682 -32.70 -11.96 24.60
N PHE A 683 -32.54 -12.90 25.51
CA PHE A 683 -31.28 -13.21 26.16
C PHE A 683 -30.07 -13.38 25.23
N THR A 684 -30.19 -14.11 24.10
CA THR A 684 -29.05 -14.33 23.22
C THR A 684 -28.58 -13.06 22.51
N ALA A 685 -29.50 -12.13 22.23
CA ALA A 685 -29.15 -10.85 21.63
C ALA A 685 -28.33 -9.97 22.59
N GLU A 686 -28.67 -9.97 23.90
CA GLU A 686 -27.90 -9.28 24.92
C GLU A 686 -26.47 -9.82 25.03
N TYR A 687 -26.33 -11.13 24.92
CA TYR A 687 -25.01 -11.77 24.98
C TYR A 687 -24.17 -11.48 23.72
N LEU A 688 -24.80 -11.53 22.56
CA LEU A 688 -24.16 -11.17 21.29
C LEU A 688 -23.79 -9.67 21.24
N TYR A 689 -24.63 -8.80 21.82
CA TYR A 689 -24.32 -7.38 21.97
C TYR A 689 -23.07 -7.17 22.84
N LEU A 690 -22.93 -7.87 23.96
CA LEU A 690 -21.74 -7.81 24.80
C LEU A 690 -20.47 -8.17 24.01
N ILE A 691 -20.51 -9.23 23.19
CA ILE A 691 -19.38 -9.62 22.33
C ILE A 691 -19.02 -8.48 21.40
N ASN A 692 -20.00 -7.92 20.68
CA ASN A 692 -19.76 -6.86 19.71
C ASN A 692 -19.32 -5.53 20.35
N ALA A 693 -19.82 -5.23 21.55
CA ALA A 693 -19.44 -4.02 22.31
C ALA A 693 -18.02 -4.13 22.92
N THR A 694 -17.52 -5.36 23.11
CA THR A 694 -16.18 -5.59 23.65
C THR A 694 -15.14 -5.72 22.54
N ASP A 695 -15.54 -6.20 21.35
CA ASP A 695 -14.65 -6.31 20.20
C ASP A 695 -14.19 -4.91 19.75
N SER A 696 -12.88 -4.70 19.69
CA SER A 696 -12.29 -3.40 19.40
C SER A 696 -10.92 -3.51 18.75
N SER A 697 -10.48 -2.43 18.08
CA SER A 697 -9.18 -2.38 17.38
C SER A 697 -8.00 -2.48 18.36
N ILE A 698 -8.14 -1.90 19.56
CA ILE A 698 -7.17 -2.07 20.64
C ILE A 698 -7.80 -3.05 21.65
N PRO A 699 -7.13 -4.14 22.00
CA PRO A 699 -7.72 -5.23 22.77
C PRO A 699 -7.84 -4.87 24.27
N ARG A 700 -8.88 -4.12 24.59
CA ARG A 700 -9.19 -3.68 25.97
C ARG A 700 -10.54 -4.22 26.38
N VAL A 701 -10.55 -4.95 27.48
CA VAL A 701 -11.81 -5.34 28.15
C VAL A 701 -12.06 -4.37 29.29
N ASN A 702 -13.08 -3.53 29.14
CA ASN A 702 -13.45 -2.59 30.19
C ASN A 702 -14.20 -3.28 31.36
N GLN A 703 -14.19 -2.63 32.52
CA GLN A 703 -14.82 -3.17 33.74
C GLN A 703 -16.32 -3.44 33.53
N SER A 704 -17.02 -2.59 32.81
CA SER A 704 -18.46 -2.76 32.53
C SER A 704 -18.75 -4.01 31.70
N SER A 705 -17.88 -4.36 30.75
CA SER A 705 -18.01 -5.61 29.99
C SER A 705 -17.80 -6.85 30.88
N VAL A 706 -16.83 -6.78 31.82
CA VAL A 706 -16.58 -7.86 32.78
C VAL A 706 -17.78 -8.06 33.72
N GLU A 707 -18.33 -6.97 34.25
CA GLU A 707 -19.52 -6.99 35.12
C GLU A 707 -20.73 -7.51 34.36
N ARG A 708 -20.99 -7.00 33.16
CA ARG A 708 -22.11 -7.43 32.33
C ARG A 708 -22.01 -8.90 31.96
N ARG A 709 -20.84 -9.39 31.63
CA ARG A 709 -20.62 -10.81 31.38
C ARG A 709 -20.97 -11.65 32.61
N LYS A 710 -20.53 -11.25 33.80
CA LYS A 710 -20.85 -11.95 35.05
C LYS A 710 -22.34 -12.05 35.30
N GLU A 711 -23.09 -10.97 35.05
CA GLU A 711 -24.56 -10.96 35.17
C GLU A 711 -25.21 -11.92 34.15
N LEU A 712 -24.76 -11.86 32.89
CA LEU A 712 -25.32 -12.69 31.83
C LEU A 712 -24.95 -14.17 32.03
N ASP A 713 -23.73 -14.48 32.50
CA ASP A 713 -23.31 -15.86 32.83
C ASP A 713 -24.16 -16.46 33.96
N ALA A 714 -24.51 -15.66 34.99
CA ALA A 714 -25.39 -16.11 36.04
C ALA A 714 -26.82 -16.45 35.53
N GLN A 715 -27.36 -15.63 34.63
CA GLN A 715 -28.65 -15.89 33.97
C GLN A 715 -28.56 -17.13 33.07
N TRP A 716 -27.44 -17.22 32.26
CA TRP A 716 -27.21 -18.35 31.40
C TRP A 716 -27.14 -19.67 32.15
N SER A 717 -26.52 -19.70 33.31
CA SER A 717 -26.45 -20.92 34.13
C SER A 717 -27.82 -21.55 34.39
N GLY A 718 -28.82 -20.75 34.76
CA GLY A 718 -30.20 -21.23 34.98
C GLY A 718 -30.91 -21.64 33.69
N LEU A 719 -30.76 -20.86 32.60
CA LEU A 719 -31.32 -21.13 31.28
C LEU A 719 -30.69 -22.41 30.70
N LYS A 720 -29.37 -22.57 30.81
CA LYS A 720 -28.62 -23.73 30.37
C LYS A 720 -29.07 -24.98 31.06
N GLN A 721 -29.23 -24.98 32.38
CA GLN A 721 -29.69 -26.14 33.16
C GLN A 721 -31.06 -26.60 32.66
N ARG A 722 -32.02 -25.70 32.44
CA ARG A 722 -33.35 -26.00 31.88
C ARG A 722 -33.27 -26.56 30.46
N GLY A 723 -32.50 -25.93 29.59
CA GLY A 723 -32.29 -26.37 28.19
C GLY A 723 -31.66 -27.76 28.11
N VAL A 724 -30.64 -28.01 28.93
CA VAL A 724 -30.01 -29.34 29.06
C VAL A 724 -30.99 -30.38 29.54
N ALA A 725 -31.83 -30.10 30.58
CA ALA A 725 -32.85 -31.02 31.07
C ALA A 725 -33.90 -31.35 29.97
N LEU A 726 -34.35 -30.37 29.22
CA LEU A 726 -35.21 -30.60 28.04
C LEU A 726 -34.55 -31.57 27.04
N LYS A 727 -33.29 -31.31 26.69
CA LYS A 727 -32.56 -32.05 25.69
C LYS A 727 -32.17 -33.46 26.12
N THR A 728 -31.69 -33.65 27.37
CA THR A 728 -31.05 -34.90 27.79
C THR A 728 -31.93 -35.77 28.69
N ILE A 729 -33.02 -35.22 29.22
CA ILE A 729 -33.93 -35.96 30.11
C ILE A 729 -35.33 -36.04 29.50
N LYS A 730 -36.02 -34.87 29.34
CA LYS A 730 -37.47 -34.88 29.00
C LYS A 730 -37.77 -35.37 27.57
N ILE A 731 -37.03 -34.96 26.57
CA ILE A 731 -37.21 -35.44 25.19
C ILE A 731 -36.86 -36.94 25.09
N PRO A 732 -35.76 -37.45 25.63
CA PRO A 732 -35.46 -38.88 25.66
C PRO A 732 -36.50 -39.74 26.42
N GLU A 733 -37.03 -39.25 27.54
CA GLU A 733 -38.10 -39.93 28.29
C GLU A 733 -39.41 -40.02 27.47
N PHE A 734 -39.77 -38.93 26.81
CA PHE A 734 -40.92 -38.89 25.94
C PHE A 734 -40.71 -39.81 24.71
N ASN A 735 -39.51 -39.85 24.13
CA ASN A 735 -39.16 -40.75 23.04
C ASN A 735 -39.32 -42.20 23.40
N LYS A 736 -39.01 -42.63 24.66
CA LYS A 736 -39.26 -43.97 25.15
C LYS A 736 -40.76 -44.33 25.09
N LYS A 737 -41.64 -43.39 25.48
CA LYS A 737 -43.10 -43.57 25.43
C LYS A 737 -43.60 -43.63 23.98
N LEU A 738 -43.10 -42.77 23.08
CA LEU A 738 -43.39 -42.81 21.65
C LEU A 738 -42.97 -44.19 21.04
N TRP A 739 -41.82 -44.68 21.43
CA TRP A 739 -41.31 -45.96 20.97
C TRP A 739 -42.16 -47.12 21.45
N ALA A 740 -42.59 -47.09 22.72
CA ALA A 740 -43.50 -48.13 23.30
C ALA A 740 -44.88 -48.11 22.61
N ALA A 741 -45.31 -46.96 22.05
CA ALA A 741 -46.52 -46.82 21.24
C ALA A 741 -46.33 -47.16 19.75
N GLY A 742 -45.18 -47.66 19.35
CA GLY A 742 -44.87 -48.00 17.95
C GLY A 742 -44.62 -46.81 17.03
N ILE A 743 -44.31 -45.62 17.60
CA ILE A 743 -44.11 -44.34 16.90
C ILE A 743 -42.61 -44.03 16.93
N GLY A 744 -42.09 -43.41 15.85
CA GLY A 744 -40.68 -43.05 15.76
C GLY A 744 -40.29 -41.92 16.70
N ALA A 745 -38.99 -41.87 17.10
CA ALA A 745 -38.44 -40.88 18.02
C ALA A 745 -38.21 -39.51 17.38
N VAL A 746 -38.27 -38.47 18.18
CA VAL A 746 -37.83 -37.08 17.84
C VAL A 746 -36.31 -37.02 17.88
N GLN A 747 -35.68 -36.56 16.84
CA GLN A 747 -34.24 -36.39 16.74
C GLN A 747 -33.81 -35.01 17.29
N LEU A 748 -32.67 -34.98 18.00
CA LEU A 748 -32.06 -33.80 18.63
C LEU A 748 -30.94 -33.25 17.78
#